data_7a10e5fd70bf625a95acf295de823986
#
_entry.id   7a10e5fd70bf625a95acf295de823986
#
_cell.length_a   1.000
_cell.length_b   1.000
_cell.length_c   1.000
_cell.angle_alpha   90.00
_cell.angle_beta   90.00
_cell.angle_gamma   90.00
#
_symmetry.space_group_name_H-M   'P 1'
#
loop_
_entity.id
_entity.type
_entity.pdbx_description
1 polymer ?
#
loop_
_entity_poly.entity_id
_entity_poly.type
_entity_poly.pdbx_seq_one_letter_code
_entity_poly.pdbx_strand_id
1 'polypeptide(L)'
;MALDELKIGGMGASRRRVEDNRFIRGKGKYVDDVVLPAMLHMEIVRSPVAHARIKSIDTSAAWEVPGVRLVLTGETMAARNLAWMPTLSYDTQAVIATDKVRFQGQEVAAVVADDPYIAKDACSKIVVEYEQLPAIVNPDQAKDSSAPLIRDDKVNQNSNKIFDWEIGDKEATEKAFADADVVSSLELHYPRSHPSPLEPCGSIADFDRATGKLTVYMTTQAPHIIRAAVAMVAELPEHQIRIISPDLGGGFGNKVPVYPGYVISILASILTERPVKWIEDKSSNLISTGFGRDVYLKGEMALRKDGKILGMRMHTTSDHGAFFADAQPTKFKIGLMHSTFACYDVPAAYLTSDGYYTNKAPGGVAYRCSFRVTEAMFFQERMIHAAANDLGMDQAEFRRVNLVKDDAFPYRTAFGFLTDSGQYAKCLDLGLEAIGYSSFKAEQEEARKRGKLLGIGISTMTEPLGAGNSREYDIIGIKMFDSAELRVHMTGKAILRTGAKTQGQGHETTWAQIVAHELGIPADDIVVEEGDTDTAPFGMGTYASRSTPVAGAAVAMVARKIRAKARKIAAHLLEVSEEDIEWELGRFYVRGNEERGVTIQDCALAAYSNVPDGMEPGLENNAYYDPPNLTWPFAAYICKVEVDPETGVWDVLKFVAVDDCGVRINPMVVEGQIMGGLTEAYAMANMQYITFDEEGNCIGANYIDYLLPTAWETPGFELHEVVTPCPHHPIGAKGIGECATVGGPAAFVNAVMSAIEHTGVRNVDMPLMPNRVYDAVRSGQDVSGMPPVRVE
;
A
#
# COMPACT_ATOMS: atom_id res chain seq x y z
N MET A 1 -22.07 -27.71 12.24
CA MET A 1 -20.75 -27.30 11.65
C MET A 1 -20.40 -25.88 12.00
N ALA A 2 -21.02 -24.83 11.51
CA ALA A 2 -20.62 -23.44 11.73
C ALA A 2 -20.46 -22.99 13.21
N LEU A 3 -21.26 -23.50 14.14
CA LEU A 3 -21.18 -23.12 15.56
C LEU A 3 -19.94 -23.68 16.28
N ASP A 4 -19.43 -24.84 15.87
CA ASP A 4 -18.26 -25.44 16.50
C ASP A 4 -16.95 -24.88 15.92
N GLU A 5 -16.93 -24.52 14.65
CA GLU A 5 -15.82 -23.77 14.04
C GLU A 5 -15.65 -22.39 14.69
N LEU A 6 -16.73 -21.70 15.01
CA LEU A 6 -16.69 -20.43 15.74
C LEU A 6 -16.14 -20.60 17.16
N LYS A 7 -16.42 -21.74 17.84
CA LYS A 7 -15.91 -22.00 19.21
C LYS A 7 -14.39 -22.15 19.27
N ILE A 8 -13.77 -22.74 18.25
CA ILE A 8 -12.29 -22.84 18.16
C ILE A 8 -11.64 -21.56 17.63
N GLY A 9 -12.43 -20.56 17.26
CA GLY A 9 -11.96 -19.33 16.68
C GLY A 9 -11.43 -19.45 15.27
N GLY A 10 -12.01 -20.35 14.45
CA GLY A 10 -11.68 -20.56 13.05
C GLY A 10 -12.13 -19.40 12.15
N MET A 11 -12.03 -19.61 10.84
CA MET A 11 -12.41 -18.61 9.84
C MET A 11 -13.90 -18.25 9.95
N GLY A 12 -14.21 -16.95 9.68
CA GLY A 12 -15.57 -16.40 9.83
C GLY A 12 -15.89 -15.94 11.26
N ALA A 13 -15.11 -16.33 12.26
CA ALA A 13 -15.28 -15.82 13.62
C ALA A 13 -14.79 -14.37 13.74
N SER A 14 -15.65 -13.48 14.26
CA SER A 14 -15.29 -12.10 14.56
C SER A 14 -14.48 -12.04 15.86
N ARG A 15 -13.16 -12.07 15.76
CA ARG A 15 -12.24 -12.09 16.91
C ARG A 15 -11.50 -10.78 17.05
N ARG A 16 -11.35 -10.30 18.28
CA ARG A 16 -10.40 -9.21 18.58
C ARG A 16 -8.97 -9.68 18.31
N ARG A 17 -8.13 -8.74 17.85
CA ARG A 17 -6.72 -9.06 17.58
C ARG A 17 -6.02 -9.47 18.88
N VAL A 18 -5.31 -10.59 18.85
CA VAL A 18 -4.56 -11.09 20.02
C VAL A 18 -3.40 -10.16 20.38
N GLU A 19 -2.81 -9.52 19.39
CA GLU A 19 -1.73 -8.56 19.51
C GLU A 19 -2.12 -7.27 20.25
N ASP A 20 -3.40 -6.87 20.22
CA ASP A 20 -3.88 -5.68 20.95
C ASP A 20 -3.62 -5.77 22.44
N ASN A 21 -3.63 -6.98 23.01
CA ASN A 21 -3.39 -7.19 24.44
C ASN A 21 -1.99 -6.67 24.88
N ARG A 22 -0.96 -6.80 24.03
CA ARG A 22 0.36 -6.23 24.33
C ARG A 22 0.43 -4.74 24.02
N PHE A 23 -0.22 -4.27 22.95
CA PHE A 23 -0.16 -2.87 22.54
C PHE A 23 -0.83 -1.94 23.55
N ILE A 24 -2.06 -2.23 23.97
CA ILE A 24 -2.80 -1.39 24.92
C ILE A 24 -2.24 -1.40 26.35
N ARG A 25 -1.24 -2.27 26.62
CA ARG A 25 -0.55 -2.36 27.90
C ARG A 25 0.89 -1.83 27.85
N GLY A 26 1.29 -1.18 26.74
CA GLY A 26 2.62 -0.65 26.55
C GLY A 26 3.71 -1.75 26.49
N LYS A 27 3.36 -2.95 26.02
CA LYS A 27 4.27 -4.10 25.87
C LYS A 27 4.63 -4.39 24.42
N GLY A 28 4.19 -3.55 23.48
CA GLY A 28 4.67 -3.56 22.11
C GLY A 28 6.15 -3.28 22.07
N LYS A 29 6.85 -3.81 21.07
CA LYS A 29 8.29 -3.64 20.89
C LYS A 29 8.51 -3.06 19.48
N TYR A 30 8.73 -1.76 19.41
CA TYR A 30 9.08 -1.05 18.18
C TYR A 30 10.60 -0.92 18.04
N VAL A 31 11.06 -0.46 16.88
CA VAL A 31 12.52 -0.32 16.67
C VAL A 31 13.15 0.62 17.72
N ASP A 32 12.45 1.71 18.06
CA ASP A 32 12.98 2.66 19.06
C ASP A 32 13.03 2.11 20.49
N ASP A 33 12.23 1.09 20.83
CA ASP A 33 12.26 0.42 22.14
C ASP A 33 13.46 -0.53 22.29
N VAL A 34 14.15 -0.87 21.20
CA VAL A 34 15.29 -1.79 21.25
C VAL A 34 16.54 -1.05 21.74
N VAL A 35 17.16 -1.58 22.78
CA VAL A 35 18.41 -1.06 23.36
C VAL A 35 19.45 -2.18 23.37
N LEU A 36 20.63 -1.91 22.79
CA LEU A 36 21.75 -2.82 22.72
C LEU A 36 22.94 -2.30 23.57
N PRO A 37 23.78 -3.19 24.09
CA PRO A 37 24.98 -2.76 24.83
C PRO A 37 25.90 -1.89 23.97
N ALA A 38 26.44 -0.82 24.57
CA ALA A 38 27.35 0.12 23.91
C ALA A 38 26.81 0.77 22.61
N MET A 39 25.48 0.84 22.46
CA MET A 39 24.82 1.40 21.28
C MET A 39 25.17 2.88 21.11
N LEU A 40 25.41 3.27 19.87
CA LEU A 40 25.57 4.64 19.41
C LEU A 40 24.28 5.17 18.78
N HIS A 41 24.17 6.47 18.67
CA HIS A 41 23.04 7.15 18.08
C HIS A 41 23.49 7.98 16.87
N MET A 42 22.72 7.93 15.80
CA MET A 42 22.99 8.65 14.56
C MET A 42 21.93 9.69 14.28
N GLU A 43 22.37 10.89 13.87
CA GLU A 43 21.53 11.96 13.38
C GLU A 43 22.00 12.41 12.00
N ILE A 44 21.08 12.89 11.15
CA ILE A 44 21.36 13.25 9.76
C ILE A 44 21.18 14.76 9.56
N VAL A 45 22.20 15.38 8.97
CA VAL A 45 22.11 16.77 8.47
C VAL A 45 21.43 16.75 7.12
N ARG A 46 20.32 17.46 7.00
CA ARG A 46 19.50 17.56 5.80
C ARG A 46 19.62 18.91 5.13
N SER A 47 19.53 18.95 3.81
CA SER A 47 19.54 20.19 3.04
C SER A 47 18.34 21.07 3.38
N PRO A 48 18.56 22.35 3.70
CA PRO A 48 17.49 23.32 3.88
C PRO A 48 16.94 23.87 2.55
N VAL A 49 17.60 23.58 1.42
CA VAL A 49 17.27 24.07 0.08
C VAL A 49 16.99 22.91 -0.87
N ALA A 50 16.13 23.16 -1.86
CA ALA A 50 15.70 22.11 -2.79
C ALA A 50 16.71 21.85 -3.92
N HIS A 51 17.41 22.86 -4.42
CA HIS A 51 18.34 22.69 -5.53
C HIS A 51 19.57 23.60 -5.35
N ALA A 52 20.71 23.02 -5.11
CA ALA A 52 21.96 23.76 -4.92
C ALA A 52 23.19 22.88 -5.18
N ARG A 53 24.28 23.52 -5.61
CA ARG A 53 25.61 22.91 -5.55
C ARG A 53 26.17 23.04 -4.13
N ILE A 54 26.82 21.99 -3.67
CA ILE A 54 27.56 21.99 -2.41
C ILE A 54 28.97 22.52 -2.72
N LYS A 55 29.32 23.70 -2.17
CA LYS A 55 30.66 24.28 -2.31
C LYS A 55 31.64 23.71 -1.31
N SER A 56 31.19 23.54 -0.08
CA SER A 56 32.00 22.97 1.01
C SER A 56 31.12 22.40 2.11
N ILE A 57 31.64 21.43 2.83
CA ILE A 57 31.05 20.88 4.07
C ILE A 57 32.18 20.91 5.13
N ASP A 58 32.05 21.81 6.12
CA ASP A 58 32.98 21.88 7.25
C ASP A 58 32.42 21.10 8.43
N THR A 59 33.06 19.98 8.76
CA THR A 59 32.70 19.11 9.89
C THR A 59 33.58 19.28 11.11
N SER A 60 34.58 20.21 11.08
CA SER A 60 35.60 20.34 12.12
C SER A 60 35.02 20.56 13.51
N ALA A 61 34.09 21.51 13.63
CA ALA A 61 33.43 21.82 14.90
C ALA A 61 32.53 20.69 15.44
N ALA A 62 32.00 19.83 14.58
CA ALA A 62 31.26 18.65 15.01
C ALA A 62 32.17 17.60 15.66
N TRP A 63 33.39 17.43 15.16
CA TRP A 63 34.36 16.53 15.75
C TRP A 63 34.87 16.98 17.13
N GLU A 64 34.80 18.27 17.45
CA GLU A 64 35.18 18.81 18.75
C GLU A 64 34.13 18.56 19.85
N VAL A 65 32.90 18.15 19.47
CA VAL A 65 31.82 17.85 20.44
C VAL A 65 32.16 16.57 21.19
N PRO A 66 32.32 16.59 22.55
CA PRO A 66 32.63 15.41 23.33
C PRO A 66 31.55 14.33 23.17
N GLY A 67 31.95 13.11 22.85
CA GLY A 67 31.03 11.99 22.64
C GLY A 67 30.71 11.72 21.17
N VAL A 68 31.14 12.55 20.24
CA VAL A 68 31.10 12.24 18.80
C VAL A 68 32.11 11.13 18.50
N ARG A 69 31.66 10.14 17.69
CA ARG A 69 32.44 8.93 17.36
C ARG A 69 32.73 8.83 15.87
N LEU A 70 31.84 9.37 15.03
CA LEU A 70 31.97 9.33 13.56
C LEU A 70 31.19 10.49 12.94
N VAL A 71 31.74 11.07 11.88
CA VAL A 71 31.05 11.99 10.98
C VAL A 71 31.18 11.45 9.56
N LEU A 72 30.05 11.32 8.87
CA LEU A 72 29.96 10.82 7.50
C LEU A 72 29.52 11.91 6.56
N THR A 73 30.14 11.99 5.38
CA THR A 73 29.78 12.90 4.28
C THR A 73 29.64 12.11 2.99
N GLY A 74 29.17 12.74 1.93
CA GLY A 74 29.13 12.13 0.59
C GLY A 74 30.50 11.61 0.12
N GLU A 75 31.61 12.30 0.46
CA GLU A 75 32.96 11.84 0.15
C GLU A 75 33.31 10.54 0.90
N THR A 76 32.92 10.43 2.16
CA THR A 76 33.09 9.20 2.97
C THR A 76 32.36 8.02 2.35
N MET A 77 31.13 8.26 1.87
CA MET A 77 30.34 7.23 1.18
C MET A 77 30.96 6.84 -0.17
N ALA A 78 31.42 7.83 -0.94
CA ALA A 78 32.09 7.59 -2.23
C ALA A 78 33.37 6.77 -2.08
N ALA A 79 34.18 7.03 -1.05
CA ALA A 79 35.40 6.26 -0.75
C ALA A 79 35.12 4.77 -0.45
N ARG A 80 33.86 4.41 -0.16
CA ARG A 80 33.40 3.05 0.07
C ARG A 80 32.53 2.53 -1.07
N ASN A 81 32.50 3.20 -2.21
CA ASN A 81 31.65 2.87 -3.35
C ASN A 81 30.14 2.88 -3.03
N LEU A 82 29.73 3.67 -2.03
CA LEU A 82 28.36 3.80 -1.54
C LEU A 82 27.79 5.21 -1.70
N ALA A 83 28.30 6.01 -2.64
CA ALA A 83 27.73 7.33 -2.96
C ALA A 83 26.29 7.19 -3.46
N TRP A 84 25.98 6.10 -4.15
CA TRP A 84 24.68 5.80 -4.75
C TRP A 84 24.17 4.44 -4.34
N MET A 85 22.89 4.33 -4.14
CA MET A 85 22.18 3.08 -3.84
C MET A 85 21.14 2.79 -4.92
N PRO A 86 20.80 1.51 -5.18
CA PRO A 86 19.76 1.16 -6.12
C PRO A 86 18.37 1.52 -5.55
N THR A 87 17.45 1.88 -6.46
CA THR A 87 16.01 2.02 -6.15
C THR A 87 15.23 0.80 -6.64
N LEU A 88 13.98 0.69 -6.22
CA LEU A 88 13.08 -0.38 -6.68
C LEU A 88 12.63 -0.22 -8.14
N SER A 89 12.96 0.89 -8.78
CA SER A 89 12.68 1.17 -10.20
C SER A 89 13.86 0.92 -11.13
N TYR A 90 14.86 0.16 -10.68
CA TYR A 90 16.10 -0.07 -11.45
C TYR A 90 16.88 1.22 -11.78
N ASP A 91 16.70 2.25 -10.95
CA ASP A 91 17.44 3.50 -10.99
C ASP A 91 18.38 3.60 -9.77
N THR A 92 19.02 4.73 -9.58
CA THR A 92 19.89 5.02 -8.43
C THR A 92 19.49 6.31 -7.72
N GLN A 93 19.73 6.31 -6.41
CA GLN A 93 19.55 7.46 -5.52
C GLN A 93 20.84 7.73 -4.74
N ALA A 94 21.19 9.01 -4.55
CA ALA A 94 22.32 9.36 -3.68
C ALA A 94 22.02 8.96 -2.23
N VAL A 95 23.03 8.37 -1.55
CA VAL A 95 22.93 8.04 -0.11
C VAL A 95 23.18 9.29 0.74
N ILE A 96 24.28 9.99 0.47
CA ILE A 96 24.57 11.34 0.99
C ILE A 96 24.99 12.20 -0.22
N ALA A 97 24.44 13.39 -0.33
CA ALA A 97 24.80 14.29 -1.42
C ALA A 97 26.30 14.64 -1.40
N THR A 98 26.97 14.54 -2.56
CA THR A 98 28.39 14.84 -2.70
C THR A 98 28.63 16.24 -3.22
N ASP A 99 28.01 16.57 -4.36
CA ASP A 99 28.28 17.79 -5.14
C ASP A 99 27.03 18.66 -5.30
N LYS A 100 25.85 18.05 -5.21
CA LYS A 100 24.59 18.73 -5.48
C LYS A 100 23.44 18.14 -4.64
N VAL A 101 22.65 19.00 -4.03
CA VAL A 101 21.35 18.64 -3.46
C VAL A 101 20.26 18.86 -4.50
N ARG A 102 19.30 17.93 -4.55
CA ARG A 102 18.26 17.86 -5.57
C ARG A 102 16.84 18.01 -5.05
N PHE A 103 16.68 17.98 -3.71
CA PHE A 103 15.41 18.28 -3.03
C PHE A 103 15.67 18.75 -1.60
N GLN A 104 14.76 19.54 -1.03
CA GLN A 104 14.80 19.92 0.38
C GLN A 104 14.61 18.70 1.27
N GLY A 105 15.49 18.54 2.26
CA GLY A 105 15.49 17.37 3.14
C GLY A 105 16.44 16.26 2.69
N GLN A 106 17.15 16.40 1.56
CA GLN A 106 18.15 15.42 1.13
C GLN A 106 19.30 15.34 2.13
N GLU A 107 19.82 14.14 2.35
CA GLU A 107 20.92 13.85 3.26
C GLU A 107 22.23 14.51 2.77
N VAL A 108 22.91 15.26 3.64
CA VAL A 108 24.17 15.98 3.35
C VAL A 108 25.33 15.50 4.20
N ALA A 109 25.07 15.17 5.46
CA ALA A 109 26.04 14.58 6.37
C ALA A 109 25.33 13.77 7.44
N ALA A 110 26.04 12.94 8.19
CA ALA A 110 25.53 12.25 9.36
C ALA A 110 26.55 12.25 10.49
N VAL A 111 26.08 12.36 11.73
CA VAL A 111 26.89 12.29 12.95
C VAL A 111 26.48 11.09 13.78
N VAL A 112 27.46 10.35 14.28
CA VAL A 112 27.28 9.22 15.20
C VAL A 112 27.92 9.57 16.52
N ALA A 113 27.15 9.45 17.62
CA ALA A 113 27.61 9.84 18.96
C ALA A 113 27.11 8.85 20.03
N ASP A 114 27.65 9.01 21.27
CA ASP A 114 27.27 8.18 22.41
C ASP A 114 25.82 8.40 22.89
N ASP A 115 25.19 9.50 22.47
CA ASP A 115 23.88 9.92 22.92
C ASP A 115 23.15 10.65 21.76
N PRO A 116 21.80 10.55 21.60
CA PRO A 116 21.08 11.20 20.51
C PRO A 116 21.12 12.73 20.56
N TYR A 117 21.18 13.32 21.74
CA TYR A 117 21.28 14.77 21.91
C TYR A 117 22.65 15.30 21.48
N ILE A 118 23.72 14.57 21.84
CA ILE A 118 25.10 14.87 21.38
C ILE A 118 25.16 14.79 19.84
N ALA A 119 24.55 13.76 19.23
CA ALA A 119 24.50 13.63 17.77
C ALA A 119 23.79 14.85 17.12
N LYS A 120 22.66 15.25 17.67
CA LYS A 120 21.87 16.40 17.19
C LYS A 120 22.60 17.74 17.35
N ASP A 121 23.23 17.96 18.51
CA ASP A 121 24.03 19.15 18.79
C ASP A 121 25.23 19.24 17.85
N ALA A 122 25.91 18.12 17.61
CA ALA A 122 27.04 18.07 16.69
C ALA A 122 26.60 18.29 15.22
N CYS A 123 25.44 17.78 14.80
CA CYS A 123 24.86 18.09 13.48
C CYS A 123 24.68 19.60 13.30
N SER A 124 24.26 20.32 14.33
CA SER A 124 24.10 21.81 14.28
C SER A 124 25.41 22.58 14.10
N LYS A 125 26.58 21.94 14.32
CA LYS A 125 27.91 22.52 14.13
C LYS A 125 28.48 22.32 12.74
N ILE A 126 27.87 21.44 11.93
CA ILE A 126 28.29 21.23 10.54
C ILE A 126 27.83 22.44 9.72
N VAL A 127 28.79 23.06 9.02
CA VAL A 127 28.50 24.18 8.16
C VAL A 127 28.57 23.73 6.71
N VAL A 128 27.49 23.96 5.97
CA VAL A 128 27.42 23.64 4.54
C VAL A 128 27.23 24.93 3.74
N GLU A 129 28.11 25.18 2.77
CA GLU A 129 28.02 26.30 1.86
C GLU A 129 27.32 25.87 0.56
N TYR A 130 26.17 26.48 0.26
CA TYR A 130 25.37 26.21 -0.92
C TYR A 130 25.44 27.31 -1.96
N GLU A 131 25.53 26.91 -3.22
CA GLU A 131 25.23 27.79 -4.36
C GLU A 131 23.87 27.37 -4.92
N GLN A 132 22.83 28.16 -4.64
CA GLN A 132 21.48 27.88 -5.06
C GLN A 132 21.33 27.84 -6.59
N LEU A 133 20.51 26.94 -7.09
CA LEU A 133 20.14 26.75 -8.48
C LEU A 133 18.62 26.93 -8.64
N PRO A 134 18.13 27.29 -9.83
CA PRO A 134 16.69 27.29 -10.09
C PRO A 134 16.06 25.94 -9.81
N ALA A 135 14.91 25.96 -9.09
CA ALA A 135 14.16 24.74 -8.81
C ALA A 135 13.10 24.48 -9.88
N ILE A 136 12.84 23.21 -10.12
CA ILE A 136 11.77 22.70 -10.98
C ILE A 136 10.76 22.00 -10.07
N VAL A 137 9.56 22.55 -9.97
CA VAL A 137 8.56 22.12 -8.98
C VAL A 137 7.32 21.43 -9.59
N ASN A 138 7.26 21.36 -10.93
CA ASN A 138 6.18 20.64 -11.61
C ASN A 138 6.65 20.05 -12.95
N PRO A 139 5.93 19.06 -13.49
CA PRO A 139 6.29 18.43 -14.75
C PRO A 139 6.29 19.36 -15.96
N ASP A 140 5.47 20.42 -16.01
CA ASP A 140 5.43 21.32 -17.14
C ASP A 140 6.71 22.14 -17.24
N GLN A 141 7.27 22.58 -16.10
CA GLN A 141 8.62 23.16 -16.09
C GLN A 141 9.68 22.15 -16.50
N ALA A 142 9.54 20.88 -16.10
CA ALA A 142 10.48 19.81 -16.43
C ALA A 142 10.48 19.42 -17.92
N LYS A 143 9.39 19.67 -18.64
CA LYS A 143 9.25 19.47 -20.09
C LYS A 143 10.02 20.49 -20.92
N ASP A 144 10.33 21.67 -20.36
CA ASP A 144 11.10 22.71 -21.06
C ASP A 144 12.53 22.20 -21.34
N SER A 145 12.93 22.21 -22.60
CA SER A 145 14.27 21.76 -23.01
C SER A 145 15.41 22.65 -22.49
N SER A 146 15.11 23.86 -22.02
CA SER A 146 16.04 24.79 -21.39
C SER A 146 16.16 24.61 -19.88
N ALA A 147 15.30 23.80 -19.28
CA ALA A 147 15.30 23.54 -17.83
C ALA A 147 16.61 22.84 -17.40
N PRO A 148 17.21 23.24 -16.25
CA PRO A 148 18.41 22.57 -15.74
C PRO A 148 18.13 21.08 -15.48
N LEU A 149 19.13 20.23 -15.80
CA LEU A 149 19.04 18.81 -15.53
C LEU A 149 19.13 18.53 -14.02
N ILE A 150 18.14 17.83 -13.49
CA ILE A 150 18.13 17.39 -12.08
C ILE A 150 19.09 16.20 -11.92
N ARG A 151 19.04 15.24 -12.85
CA ARG A 151 19.88 14.04 -12.88
C ARG A 151 21.05 14.20 -13.86
N ASP A 152 21.84 15.28 -13.70
CA ASP A 152 23.07 15.53 -14.45
C ASP A 152 24.21 14.55 -14.13
N ASP A 153 24.06 13.72 -13.11
CA ASP A 153 24.90 12.59 -12.78
C ASP A 153 24.80 11.42 -13.80
N LYS A 154 23.70 11.36 -14.57
CA LYS A 154 23.49 10.29 -15.57
C LYS A 154 24.07 10.63 -16.92
N VAL A 155 25.00 9.84 -17.40
CA VAL A 155 25.80 10.08 -18.64
C VAL A 155 24.94 10.31 -19.89
N ASN A 156 23.77 9.69 -19.99
CA ASN A 156 22.90 9.78 -21.18
C ASN A 156 21.59 10.55 -20.92
N GLN A 157 21.50 11.24 -19.79
CA GLN A 157 20.31 12.03 -19.45
C GLN A 157 20.42 13.40 -20.13
N ASN A 158 19.56 13.69 -21.10
CA ASN A 158 19.54 14.95 -21.86
C ASN A 158 18.25 15.78 -21.63
N SER A 159 17.36 15.31 -20.78
CA SER A 159 16.14 15.98 -20.36
C SER A 159 15.71 15.51 -18.98
N ASN A 160 14.74 16.15 -18.36
CA ASN A 160 14.17 15.70 -17.09
C ASN A 160 13.11 14.62 -17.25
N LYS A 161 12.85 14.12 -18.48
CA LYS A 161 11.93 13.01 -18.74
C LYS A 161 12.56 11.69 -18.29
N ILE A 162 11.79 10.88 -17.57
CA ILE A 162 12.20 9.57 -17.07
C ILE A 162 11.81 8.47 -18.06
N PHE A 163 10.52 8.48 -18.49
CA PHE A 163 9.96 7.48 -19.37
C PHE A 163 8.84 8.07 -20.26
N ASP A 164 8.53 7.29 -21.29
CA ASP A 164 7.44 7.52 -22.23
C ASP A 164 6.86 6.16 -22.60
N TRP A 165 5.71 5.82 -22.07
CA TRP A 165 5.12 4.49 -22.20
C TRP A 165 3.73 4.53 -22.78
N GLU A 166 3.34 3.46 -23.47
CA GLU A 166 2.01 3.27 -24.02
C GLU A 166 1.53 1.83 -23.85
N ILE A 167 0.22 1.63 -23.77
CA ILE A 167 -0.46 0.34 -23.72
C ILE A 167 -1.85 0.42 -24.32
N GLY A 168 -2.36 -0.70 -24.82
CA GLY A 168 -3.69 -0.84 -25.39
C GLY A 168 -3.67 -0.85 -26.93
N ASP A 169 -4.87 -0.80 -27.53
CA ASP A 169 -5.07 -0.83 -28.97
C ASP A 169 -5.47 0.56 -29.50
N LYS A 170 -4.49 1.28 -30.04
CA LYS A 170 -4.69 2.62 -30.58
C LYS A 170 -5.66 2.65 -31.74
N GLU A 171 -5.56 1.71 -32.69
CA GLU A 171 -6.39 1.67 -33.90
C GLU A 171 -7.84 1.37 -33.55
N ALA A 172 -8.11 0.35 -32.72
CA ALA A 172 -9.45 0.03 -32.25
C ALA A 172 -10.05 1.19 -31.45
N THR A 173 -9.24 1.90 -30.66
CA THR A 173 -9.69 3.05 -29.89
C THR A 173 -10.07 4.22 -30.80
N GLU A 174 -9.24 4.61 -31.76
CA GLU A 174 -9.55 5.68 -32.70
C GLU A 174 -10.81 5.36 -33.51
N LYS A 175 -11.02 4.09 -33.88
CA LYS A 175 -12.28 3.66 -34.53
C LYS A 175 -13.48 3.85 -33.60
N ALA A 176 -13.36 3.48 -32.31
CA ALA A 176 -14.45 3.68 -31.33
C ALA A 176 -14.80 5.16 -31.19
N PHE A 177 -13.84 6.06 -31.25
CA PHE A 177 -14.07 7.50 -31.22
C PHE A 177 -14.72 8.03 -32.49
N ALA A 178 -14.39 7.45 -33.65
CA ALA A 178 -15.04 7.81 -34.93
C ALA A 178 -16.51 7.37 -34.97
N ASP A 179 -16.86 6.28 -34.31
CA ASP A 179 -18.20 5.70 -34.25
C ASP A 179 -19.05 6.27 -33.07
N ALA A 180 -18.50 7.18 -32.25
CA ALA A 180 -19.16 7.70 -31.06
C ALA A 180 -20.26 8.74 -31.39
N ASP A 181 -21.39 8.65 -30.67
CA ASP A 181 -22.43 9.70 -30.70
C ASP A 181 -22.05 10.90 -29.81
N VAL A 182 -21.33 10.64 -28.68
CA VAL A 182 -20.89 11.62 -27.69
C VAL A 182 -19.46 11.29 -27.25
N VAL A 183 -18.64 12.32 -27.10
CA VAL A 183 -17.33 12.21 -26.51
C VAL A 183 -17.32 13.04 -25.23
N SER A 184 -17.12 12.35 -24.10
CA SER A 184 -16.90 12.98 -22.79
C SER A 184 -15.41 13.15 -22.55
N SER A 185 -14.99 14.27 -21.98
CA SER A 185 -13.58 14.53 -21.65
C SER A 185 -13.43 15.05 -20.22
N LEU A 186 -12.29 14.74 -19.60
CA LEU A 186 -11.96 15.19 -18.25
C LEU A 186 -10.44 15.34 -18.08
N GLU A 187 -10.05 16.43 -17.39
CA GLU A 187 -8.69 16.64 -16.92
C GLU A 187 -8.76 16.82 -15.41
N LEU A 188 -7.82 16.22 -14.68
CA LEU A 188 -7.73 16.32 -13.23
C LEU A 188 -6.32 16.07 -12.72
N HIS A 189 -6.03 16.54 -11.51
CA HIS A 189 -4.80 16.28 -10.80
C HIS A 189 -5.08 15.46 -9.53
N TYR A 190 -4.39 14.33 -9.39
CA TYR A 190 -4.32 13.60 -8.12
C TYR A 190 -3.12 14.14 -7.35
N PRO A 191 -3.33 14.87 -6.23
CA PRO A 191 -2.24 15.61 -5.57
C PRO A 191 -1.25 14.67 -4.88
N ARG A 192 -0.03 15.19 -4.70
CA ARG A 192 1.02 14.53 -3.91
C ARG A 192 0.58 14.36 -2.47
N SER A 193 0.83 13.18 -1.90
CA SER A 193 0.45 12.85 -0.54
C SER A 193 1.50 11.98 0.15
N HIS A 194 1.42 11.90 1.48
CA HIS A 194 2.33 11.13 2.32
C HIS A 194 1.55 10.16 3.23
N PRO A 195 1.95 8.88 3.34
CA PRO A 195 1.22 7.87 4.13
C PRO A 195 1.24 8.09 5.64
N SER A 196 2.16 8.87 6.14
CA SER A 196 2.26 9.34 7.54
C SER A 196 2.03 8.25 8.62
N PRO A 197 2.70 7.09 8.58
CA PRO A 197 2.58 6.11 9.64
C PRO A 197 2.99 6.74 10.98
N LEU A 198 2.36 6.35 12.10
CA LEU A 198 2.67 6.94 13.40
C LEU A 198 4.11 6.69 13.82
N GLU A 199 4.63 5.49 13.59
CA GLU A 199 6.06 5.20 13.71
C GLU A 199 6.76 5.63 12.41
N PRO A 200 7.76 6.54 12.45
CA PRO A 200 8.57 6.88 11.28
C PRO A 200 9.54 5.76 10.91
N CYS A 201 10.41 6.01 9.92
CA CYS A 201 11.45 5.08 9.57
C CYS A 201 12.55 5.02 10.63
N GLY A 202 13.15 3.85 10.84
CA GLY A 202 14.24 3.68 11.78
C GLY A 202 14.93 2.33 11.67
N SER A 203 16.18 2.29 12.13
CA SER A 203 16.99 1.08 12.19
C SER A 203 17.98 1.09 13.35
N ILE A 204 18.37 -0.12 13.77
CA ILE A 204 19.56 -0.36 14.60
C ILE A 204 20.40 -1.38 13.86
N ALA A 205 21.52 -0.98 13.34
CA ALA A 205 22.50 -1.87 12.73
C ALA A 205 23.53 -2.30 13.76
N ASP A 206 23.80 -3.60 13.85
CA ASP A 206 24.73 -4.21 14.79
C ASP A 206 25.66 -5.17 14.05
N PHE A 207 26.85 -4.71 13.72
CA PHE A 207 27.90 -5.50 13.08
C PHE A 207 28.81 -6.16 14.12
N ASP A 208 28.73 -7.47 14.20
CA ASP A 208 29.61 -8.27 15.05
C ASP A 208 30.92 -8.63 14.32
N ARG A 209 32.01 -7.94 14.65
CA ARG A 209 33.33 -8.16 14.07
C ARG A 209 33.85 -9.59 14.30
N ALA A 210 33.51 -10.23 15.41
CA ALA A 210 34.03 -11.57 15.74
C ALA A 210 33.47 -12.65 14.81
N THR A 211 32.22 -12.50 14.37
CA THR A 211 31.53 -13.47 13.49
C THR A 211 31.40 -12.97 12.05
N GLY A 212 31.61 -11.68 11.81
CA GLY A 212 31.32 -11.03 10.52
C GLY A 212 29.83 -10.90 10.20
N LYS A 213 28.95 -11.11 11.18
CA LYS A 213 27.50 -11.03 11.01
C LYS A 213 26.98 -9.63 11.25
N LEU A 214 25.98 -9.25 10.45
CA LEU A 214 25.24 -8.01 10.59
C LEU A 214 23.78 -8.32 10.98
N THR A 215 23.35 -7.85 12.14
CA THR A 215 21.94 -7.86 12.54
C THR A 215 21.37 -6.46 12.39
N VAL A 216 20.23 -6.31 11.68
CA VAL A 216 19.55 -5.02 11.53
C VAL A 216 18.13 -5.12 12.04
N TYR A 217 17.85 -4.44 13.15
CA TYR A 217 16.48 -4.15 13.56
C TYR A 217 15.98 -2.99 12.72
N MET A 218 14.83 -3.15 12.05
CA MET A 218 14.47 -2.20 11.01
C MET A 218 12.95 -2.10 10.83
N THR A 219 12.46 -0.89 10.60
CA THR A 219 11.08 -0.65 10.22
C THR A 219 10.88 -1.02 8.75
N THR A 220 10.58 -2.28 8.46
CA THR A 220 10.36 -2.75 7.08
C THR A 220 9.13 -3.64 6.95
N GLN A 221 8.43 -3.50 5.83
CA GLN A 221 7.29 -4.33 5.43
C GLN A 221 7.71 -5.63 4.72
N ALA A 222 8.98 -5.73 4.29
CA ALA A 222 9.47 -6.82 3.45
C ALA A 222 10.89 -7.30 3.85
N PRO A 223 11.06 -7.90 5.05
CA PRO A 223 12.38 -8.20 5.61
C PRO A 223 13.30 -8.99 4.69
N HIS A 224 12.79 -10.01 4.00
CA HIS A 224 13.62 -10.89 3.15
C HIS A 224 14.11 -10.20 1.88
N ILE A 225 13.26 -9.35 1.23
CA ILE A 225 13.68 -8.56 0.07
C ILE A 225 14.70 -7.51 0.49
N ILE A 226 14.45 -6.86 1.62
CA ILE A 226 15.37 -5.84 2.15
C ILE A 226 16.71 -6.45 2.54
N ARG A 227 16.75 -7.72 3.01
CA ARG A 227 18.01 -8.43 3.23
C ARG A 227 18.86 -8.50 1.97
N ALA A 228 18.25 -8.79 0.81
CA ALA A 228 18.99 -8.81 -0.46
C ALA A 228 19.54 -7.41 -0.82
N ALA A 229 18.77 -6.35 -0.60
CA ALA A 229 19.23 -4.97 -0.82
C ALA A 229 20.35 -4.58 0.16
N VAL A 230 20.24 -4.96 1.43
CA VAL A 230 21.28 -4.74 2.46
C VAL A 230 22.56 -5.50 2.13
N ALA A 231 22.46 -6.71 1.57
CA ALA A 231 23.63 -7.49 1.14
C ALA A 231 24.46 -6.73 0.09
N MET A 232 23.80 -6.05 -0.86
CA MET A 232 24.48 -5.26 -1.88
C MET A 232 25.19 -4.04 -1.27
N VAL A 233 24.56 -3.32 -0.35
CA VAL A 233 25.14 -2.09 0.24
C VAL A 233 26.16 -2.37 1.34
N ALA A 234 26.02 -3.46 2.09
CA ALA A 234 26.96 -3.87 3.14
C ALA A 234 28.17 -4.65 2.59
N GLU A 235 28.13 -5.06 1.32
CA GLU A 235 29.11 -5.97 0.71
C GLU A 235 29.30 -7.28 1.51
N LEU A 236 28.20 -7.77 2.12
CA LEU A 236 28.15 -9.01 2.87
C LEU A 236 27.24 -10.03 2.18
N PRO A 237 27.56 -11.33 2.23
CA PRO A 237 26.66 -12.35 1.70
C PRO A 237 25.40 -12.46 2.56
N GLU A 238 24.25 -12.73 1.97
CA GLU A 238 22.93 -12.72 2.62
C GLU A 238 22.85 -13.59 3.88
N HIS A 239 23.58 -14.72 3.93
CA HIS A 239 23.60 -15.61 5.10
C HIS A 239 24.34 -15.02 6.32
N GLN A 240 25.06 -13.93 6.16
CA GLN A 240 25.66 -13.17 7.25
C GLN A 240 24.78 -12.00 7.70
N ILE A 241 23.63 -11.79 7.06
CA ILE A 241 22.72 -10.68 7.36
C ILE A 241 21.42 -11.23 7.92
N ARG A 242 21.05 -10.73 9.10
CA ARG A 242 19.74 -10.97 9.71
C ARG A 242 18.96 -9.67 9.79
N ILE A 243 17.79 -9.63 9.21
CA ILE A 243 16.86 -8.52 9.37
C ILE A 243 15.78 -8.92 10.37
N ILE A 244 15.56 -8.08 11.37
CA ILE A 244 14.50 -8.23 12.35
C ILE A 244 13.58 -7.01 12.24
N SER A 245 12.36 -7.23 11.80
CA SER A 245 11.30 -6.22 11.83
C SER A 245 10.42 -6.50 13.04
N PRO A 246 10.53 -5.73 14.14
CA PRO A 246 9.72 -5.92 15.34
C PRO A 246 8.26 -5.47 15.11
N ASP A 247 7.52 -5.10 16.13
CA ASP A 247 6.21 -4.48 15.94
C ASP A 247 6.33 -3.23 15.07
N LEU A 248 5.41 -3.04 14.12
CA LEU A 248 5.40 -1.89 13.21
C LEU A 248 4.21 -0.98 13.50
N GLY A 249 4.50 0.29 13.75
CA GLY A 249 3.51 1.36 13.98
C GLY A 249 2.92 1.93 12.69
N GLY A 250 2.40 1.05 11.83
CA GLY A 250 1.92 1.38 10.49
C GLY A 250 3.02 1.30 9.43
N GLY A 251 2.63 1.06 8.21
CA GLY A 251 3.54 1.03 7.06
C GLY A 251 2.97 1.78 5.88
N PHE A 252 1.79 1.35 5.41
CA PHE A 252 1.02 1.98 4.32
C PHE A 252 1.83 2.21 3.03
N GLY A 253 2.91 1.42 2.81
CA GLY A 253 3.84 1.59 1.71
C GLY A 253 5.09 2.42 2.02
N ASN A 254 5.08 3.27 3.07
CA ASN A 254 6.24 4.08 3.46
C ASN A 254 7.47 3.21 3.80
N LYS A 255 7.27 2.01 4.36
CA LYS A 255 8.33 1.12 4.85
C LYS A 255 8.66 -0.04 3.88
N VAL A 256 8.31 0.10 2.60
CA VAL A 256 8.69 -0.85 1.53
C VAL A 256 10.09 -0.54 0.97
N PRO A 257 10.44 0.72 0.63
CA PRO A 257 11.76 1.06 0.10
C PRO A 257 12.88 0.98 1.15
N VAL A 258 14.11 0.92 0.65
CA VAL A 258 15.30 1.23 1.44
C VAL A 258 15.59 2.73 1.30
N TYR A 259 15.75 3.42 2.42
CA TYR A 259 16.10 4.84 2.45
C TYR A 259 17.57 5.05 2.81
N PRO A 260 18.16 6.21 2.46
CA PRO A 260 19.55 6.51 2.78
C PRO A 260 19.90 6.33 4.26
N GLY A 261 19.02 6.70 5.20
CA GLY A 261 19.26 6.56 6.64
C GLY A 261 19.56 5.12 7.08
N TYR A 262 18.92 4.12 6.45
CA TYR A 262 19.23 2.71 6.70
C TYR A 262 20.65 2.36 6.26
N VAL A 263 21.03 2.80 5.06
CA VAL A 263 22.36 2.53 4.49
C VAL A 263 23.46 3.19 5.33
N ILE A 264 23.24 4.44 5.73
CA ILE A 264 24.16 5.20 6.56
C ILE A 264 24.36 4.54 7.94
N SER A 265 23.28 4.10 8.59
CA SER A 265 23.36 3.41 9.90
C SER A 265 24.11 2.07 9.81
N ILE A 266 23.92 1.31 8.73
CA ILE A 266 24.64 0.06 8.48
C ILE A 266 26.14 0.33 8.31
N LEU A 267 26.52 1.27 7.46
CA LEU A 267 27.92 1.63 7.28
C LEU A 267 28.54 2.16 8.57
N ALA A 268 27.79 3.00 9.30
CA ALA A 268 28.26 3.53 10.60
C ALA A 268 28.54 2.41 11.61
N SER A 269 27.71 1.37 11.66
CA SER A 269 27.93 0.21 12.54
C SER A 269 29.17 -0.58 12.11
N ILE A 270 29.36 -0.81 10.81
CA ILE A 270 30.56 -1.50 10.29
C ILE A 270 31.84 -0.72 10.63
N LEU A 271 31.82 0.60 10.52
CA LEU A 271 32.99 1.45 10.78
C LEU A 271 33.32 1.63 12.25
N THR A 272 32.31 1.67 13.11
CA THR A 272 32.50 1.84 14.57
C THR A 272 32.61 0.52 15.31
N GLU A 273 32.25 -0.60 14.65
CA GLU A 273 32.17 -1.93 15.26
C GLU A 273 31.28 -1.94 16.52
N ARG A 274 30.24 -1.12 16.52
CA ARG A 274 29.25 -0.93 17.60
C ARG A 274 27.84 -0.84 17.01
N PRO A 275 26.81 -1.21 17.76
CA PRO A 275 25.44 -0.98 17.34
C PRO A 275 25.19 0.52 17.11
N VAL A 276 24.53 0.87 15.99
CA VAL A 276 24.16 2.25 15.65
C VAL A 276 22.67 2.34 15.43
N LYS A 277 22.00 3.17 16.22
CA LYS A 277 20.56 3.47 16.11
C LYS A 277 20.34 4.76 15.34
N TRP A 278 19.46 4.71 14.36
CA TRP A 278 18.88 5.83 13.65
C TRP A 278 17.35 5.77 13.72
N ILE A 279 16.71 6.83 14.19
CA ILE A 279 15.26 6.99 14.18
C ILE A 279 14.96 8.35 13.56
N GLU A 280 14.21 8.34 12.49
CA GLU A 280 13.75 9.54 11.80
C GLU A 280 12.69 10.26 12.64
N ASP A 281 12.73 11.59 12.73
CA ASP A 281 11.62 12.36 13.30
C ASP A 281 10.49 12.60 12.29
N LYS A 282 9.34 13.07 12.75
CA LYS A 282 8.17 13.27 11.89
C LYS A 282 8.35 14.35 10.83
N SER A 283 9.04 15.42 11.14
CA SER A 283 9.32 16.50 10.18
C SER A 283 10.25 15.99 9.09
N SER A 284 11.29 15.25 9.46
CA SER A 284 12.19 14.59 8.50
C SER A 284 11.45 13.58 7.62
N ASN A 285 10.54 12.78 8.20
CA ASN A 285 9.71 11.84 7.46
C ASN A 285 8.81 12.54 6.43
N LEU A 286 8.18 13.65 6.82
CA LEU A 286 7.31 14.44 5.94
C LEU A 286 8.05 15.27 4.87
N ILE A 287 9.38 15.36 4.92
CA ILE A 287 10.16 16.14 3.94
C ILE A 287 11.02 15.29 3.01
N SER A 288 11.36 14.05 3.41
CA SER A 288 12.39 13.27 2.70
C SER A 288 11.98 11.86 2.30
N THR A 289 10.99 11.25 2.95
CA THR A 289 10.67 9.84 2.75
C THR A 289 9.21 9.61 2.39
N GLY A 290 8.97 8.69 1.47
CA GLY A 290 7.68 8.03 1.35
C GLY A 290 6.56 8.78 0.64
N PHE A 291 6.83 9.67 -0.30
CA PHE A 291 5.78 10.35 -1.06
C PHE A 291 5.14 9.44 -2.13
N GLY A 292 3.82 9.55 -2.26
CA GLY A 292 3.05 8.91 -3.33
C GLY A 292 2.21 9.90 -4.13
N ARG A 293 1.54 9.40 -5.16
CA ARG A 293 0.63 10.17 -6.02
C ARG A 293 1.37 11.19 -6.89
N ASP A 294 0.80 12.40 -7.08
CA ASP A 294 1.31 13.48 -7.91
C ASP A 294 1.22 13.16 -9.41
N VAL A 295 0.00 12.88 -9.86
CA VAL A 295 -0.29 12.46 -11.23
C VAL A 295 -1.35 13.36 -11.86
N TYR A 296 -1.03 13.93 -13.01
CA TYR A 296 -1.95 14.65 -13.88
C TYR A 296 -2.58 13.67 -14.86
N LEU A 297 -3.91 13.69 -14.96
CA LEU A 297 -4.69 12.73 -15.74
C LEU A 297 -5.59 13.46 -16.70
N LYS A 298 -5.50 13.09 -17.96
CA LYS A 298 -6.35 13.61 -19.02
C LYS A 298 -6.91 12.44 -19.83
N GLY A 299 -8.22 12.42 -20.04
CA GLY A 299 -8.81 11.36 -20.84
C GLY A 299 -10.12 11.71 -21.49
N GLU A 300 -10.53 10.84 -22.38
CA GLU A 300 -11.75 10.95 -23.14
C GLU A 300 -12.43 9.58 -23.23
N MET A 301 -13.76 9.59 -23.31
CA MET A 301 -14.59 8.41 -23.41
C MET A 301 -15.55 8.54 -24.60
N ALA A 302 -15.52 7.58 -25.48
CA ALA A 302 -16.39 7.45 -26.63
C ALA A 302 -17.68 6.70 -26.25
N LEU A 303 -18.85 7.31 -26.51
CA LEU A 303 -20.14 6.85 -25.99
C LEU A 303 -21.19 6.77 -27.11
N ARG A 304 -22.11 5.80 -26.97
CA ARG A 304 -23.38 5.82 -27.68
C ARG A 304 -24.43 6.56 -26.85
N LYS A 305 -25.47 7.05 -27.53
CA LYS A 305 -26.62 7.75 -26.88
C LYS A 305 -27.36 6.90 -25.86
N ASP A 306 -27.31 5.57 -25.96
CA ASP A 306 -27.90 4.65 -24.98
C ASP A 306 -27.05 4.41 -23.75
N GLY A 307 -25.94 5.11 -23.61
CA GLY A 307 -25.02 5.03 -22.48
C GLY A 307 -23.94 3.98 -22.62
N LYS A 308 -23.88 3.21 -23.73
CA LYS A 308 -22.82 2.20 -23.89
C LYS A 308 -21.46 2.84 -24.18
N ILE A 309 -20.44 2.44 -23.43
CA ILE A 309 -19.05 2.82 -23.67
C ILE A 309 -18.53 2.04 -24.89
N LEU A 310 -17.96 2.76 -25.87
CA LEU A 310 -17.33 2.20 -27.07
C LEU A 310 -15.82 2.11 -26.92
N GLY A 311 -15.21 3.07 -26.24
CA GLY A 311 -13.77 3.09 -26.00
C GLY A 311 -13.33 4.23 -25.11
N MET A 312 -12.09 4.17 -24.68
CA MET A 312 -11.45 5.22 -23.85
C MET A 312 -10.01 5.45 -24.29
N ARG A 313 -9.55 6.69 -24.14
CA ARG A 313 -8.12 7.03 -24.23
C ARG A 313 -7.73 7.94 -23.09
N MET A 314 -6.53 7.74 -22.58
CA MET A 314 -6.01 8.48 -21.43
C MET A 314 -4.53 8.80 -21.62
N HIS A 315 -4.13 9.97 -21.12
CA HIS A 315 -2.73 10.35 -20.95
C HIS A 315 -2.48 10.70 -19.49
N THR A 316 -1.36 10.23 -18.95
CA THR A 316 -0.95 10.56 -17.58
C THR A 316 0.46 11.13 -17.56
N THR A 317 0.65 12.20 -16.78
CA THR A 317 1.97 12.78 -16.50
C THR A 317 2.25 12.65 -14.99
N SER A 318 3.35 11.97 -14.62
CA SER A 318 3.71 11.72 -13.22
C SER A 318 4.91 12.54 -12.78
N ASP A 319 4.85 13.12 -11.57
CA ASP A 319 5.96 13.79 -10.92
C ASP A 319 6.66 12.83 -9.94
N HIS A 320 7.88 12.42 -10.24
CA HIS A 320 8.65 11.46 -9.44
C HIS A 320 9.61 12.09 -8.44
N GLY A 321 9.67 13.43 -8.37
CA GLY A 321 10.67 14.11 -7.56
C GLY A 321 12.08 13.92 -8.13
N ALA A 322 13.09 14.06 -7.28
CA ALA A 322 14.49 14.11 -7.70
C ALA A 322 15.08 12.74 -8.13
N PHE A 323 14.45 11.65 -7.71
CA PHE A 323 14.90 10.29 -8.01
C PHE A 323 13.72 9.38 -8.38
N PHE A 324 13.92 8.51 -9.35
CA PHE A 324 12.90 7.52 -9.71
C PHE A 324 13.00 6.33 -8.75
N ALA A 325 12.11 6.29 -7.77
CA ALA A 325 12.13 5.35 -6.66
C ALA A 325 10.86 4.49 -6.51
N ASP A 326 10.00 4.48 -7.53
CA ASP A 326 8.78 3.66 -7.54
C ASP A 326 9.09 2.18 -7.34
N ALA A 327 8.27 1.50 -6.54
CA ALA A 327 8.30 0.04 -6.50
C ALA A 327 7.60 -0.51 -7.75
N GLN A 328 8.29 -0.54 -8.89
CA GLN A 328 7.69 -0.84 -10.18
C GLN A 328 7.93 -2.27 -10.63
N PRO A 329 6.86 -3.05 -10.96
CA PRO A 329 7.01 -4.34 -11.61
C PRO A 329 7.62 -4.20 -13.01
N THR A 330 8.56 -5.07 -13.37
CA THR A 330 9.23 -5.02 -14.68
C THR A 330 8.29 -5.23 -15.85
N LYS A 331 7.21 -5.99 -15.64
CA LYS A 331 6.25 -6.39 -16.68
C LYS A 331 5.11 -5.40 -16.87
N PHE A 332 4.90 -4.50 -15.92
CA PHE A 332 3.85 -3.48 -15.98
C PHE A 332 4.47 -2.08 -15.91
N LYS A 333 5.05 -1.64 -17.02
CA LYS A 333 5.79 -0.37 -17.11
C LYS A 333 4.99 0.84 -16.64
N ILE A 334 3.69 0.90 -16.93
CA ILE A 334 2.79 1.99 -16.51
C ILE A 334 2.23 1.75 -15.10
N GLY A 335 2.78 0.79 -14.35
CA GLY A 335 2.21 0.35 -13.09
C GLY A 335 0.85 -0.28 -13.29
N LEU A 336 -0.02 -0.21 -12.30
CA LEU A 336 -1.39 -0.73 -12.42
C LEU A 336 -2.40 0.28 -12.99
N MET A 337 -1.93 1.35 -13.63
CA MET A 337 -2.80 2.30 -14.34
C MET A 337 -3.66 1.59 -15.40
N HIS A 338 -3.17 0.53 -16.02
CA HIS A 338 -3.92 -0.32 -16.95
C HIS A 338 -5.01 -1.19 -16.30
N SER A 339 -5.23 -1.11 -14.98
CA SER A 339 -6.43 -1.64 -14.32
C SER A 339 -7.66 -0.73 -14.45
N THR A 340 -7.47 0.48 -14.99
CA THR A 340 -8.56 1.42 -15.23
C THR A 340 -9.68 0.75 -16.05
N PHE A 341 -10.90 0.94 -15.61
CA PHE A 341 -12.12 0.32 -16.17
C PHE A 341 -12.20 -1.22 -16.10
N ALA A 342 -11.42 -1.88 -15.22
CA ALA A 342 -11.45 -3.34 -15.12
C ALA A 342 -12.80 -3.93 -14.66
N CYS A 343 -13.67 -3.15 -14.00
CA CYS A 343 -15.03 -3.56 -13.67
C CYS A 343 -16.08 -3.20 -14.73
N TYR A 344 -15.68 -2.47 -15.78
CA TYR A 344 -16.58 -2.08 -16.85
C TYR A 344 -16.26 -2.80 -18.17
N ASP A 345 -17.30 -3.07 -18.95
CA ASP A 345 -17.19 -3.64 -20.29
C ASP A 345 -16.80 -2.55 -21.29
N VAL A 346 -15.49 -2.27 -21.39
CA VAL A 346 -14.88 -1.30 -22.30
C VAL A 346 -14.15 -2.06 -23.41
N PRO A 347 -14.66 -2.05 -24.65
CA PRO A 347 -14.12 -2.92 -25.70
C PRO A 347 -12.80 -2.44 -26.30
N ALA A 348 -12.48 -1.14 -26.24
CA ALA A 348 -11.25 -0.57 -26.77
C ALA A 348 -10.66 0.47 -25.82
N ALA A 349 -9.36 0.40 -25.57
CA ALA A 349 -8.69 1.33 -24.69
C ALA A 349 -7.25 1.58 -25.14
N TYR A 350 -6.81 2.84 -25.00
CA TYR A 350 -5.42 3.24 -25.24
C TYR A 350 -4.96 4.23 -24.19
N LEU A 351 -3.80 3.97 -23.61
CA LEU A 351 -3.22 4.76 -22.55
C LEU A 351 -1.76 5.09 -22.86
N THR A 352 -1.39 6.35 -22.64
CA THR A 352 -0.02 6.85 -22.68
C THR A 352 0.36 7.42 -21.32
N SER A 353 1.65 7.32 -20.95
CA SER A 353 2.15 7.83 -19.68
C SER A 353 3.56 8.37 -19.82
N ASP A 354 3.82 9.57 -19.32
CA ASP A 354 5.17 10.09 -19.16
C ASP A 354 5.48 10.43 -17.69
N GLY A 355 6.75 10.43 -17.34
CA GLY A 355 7.23 10.75 -16.00
C GLY A 355 8.41 11.70 -16.03
N TYR A 356 8.48 12.57 -15.03
CA TYR A 356 9.50 13.62 -14.97
C TYR A 356 10.16 13.69 -13.59
N TYR A 357 11.45 14.09 -13.62
CA TYR A 357 12.18 14.53 -12.43
C TYR A 357 11.79 15.96 -12.08
N THR A 358 11.64 16.25 -10.78
CA THR A 358 11.46 17.58 -10.20
C THR A 358 12.31 17.73 -8.95
N ASN A 359 12.47 18.96 -8.43
CA ASN A 359 13.23 19.22 -7.20
C ASN A 359 12.37 19.01 -5.95
N LYS A 360 11.64 17.89 -5.90
CA LYS A 360 10.90 17.40 -4.75
C LYS A 360 11.52 16.12 -4.21
N ALA A 361 11.25 15.76 -2.97
CA ALA A 361 11.65 14.45 -2.45
C ALA A 361 11.16 13.32 -3.36
N PRO A 362 11.82 12.16 -3.41
CA PRO A 362 11.40 11.04 -4.26
C PRO A 362 9.94 10.66 -4.03
N GLY A 363 9.17 10.54 -5.13
CA GLY A 363 7.79 10.09 -5.14
C GLY A 363 7.68 8.62 -5.52
N GLY A 364 6.43 8.15 -5.70
CA GLY A 364 6.16 6.82 -6.25
C GLY A 364 6.15 5.70 -5.22
N VAL A 365 6.11 6.01 -3.93
CA VAL A 365 5.86 5.02 -2.89
C VAL A 365 4.49 4.39 -3.11
N ALA A 366 4.42 3.07 -2.93
CA ALA A 366 3.21 2.29 -3.00
C ALA A 366 2.24 2.63 -1.85
N TYR A 367 1.83 3.89 -1.76
CA TYR A 367 1.01 4.42 -0.69
C TYR A 367 -0.40 3.84 -0.77
N ARG A 368 -0.69 2.92 0.16
CA ARG A 368 -1.96 2.22 0.40
C ARG A 368 -2.83 2.15 -0.86
N CYS A 369 -2.32 1.64 -1.83
CA CYS A 369 -2.52 1.00 -3.07
C CYS A 369 -1.34 1.28 -4.01
N SER A 370 -0.64 0.24 -4.31
CA SER A 370 0.57 0.28 -5.08
C SER A 370 0.34 0.62 -6.55
N PHE A 371 1.34 1.23 -7.14
CA PHE A 371 1.53 1.27 -8.58
C PHE A 371 0.42 1.99 -9.36
N ARG A 372 -0.09 3.13 -8.83
CA ARG A 372 -1.06 4.02 -9.51
C ARG A 372 -2.47 3.46 -9.66
N VAL A 373 -2.86 2.45 -8.89
CA VAL A 373 -4.24 1.93 -8.91
C VAL A 373 -5.23 2.96 -8.38
N THR A 374 -4.87 3.68 -7.31
CA THR A 374 -5.74 4.70 -6.71
C THR A 374 -6.05 5.82 -7.70
N GLU A 375 -5.03 6.29 -8.42
CA GLU A 375 -5.15 7.32 -9.46
C GLU A 375 -6.00 6.80 -10.63
N ALA A 376 -5.80 5.54 -11.02
CA ALA A 376 -6.55 4.89 -12.09
C ALA A 376 -8.04 4.79 -11.74
N MET A 377 -8.38 4.33 -10.52
CA MET A 377 -9.78 4.19 -10.09
C MET A 377 -10.43 5.55 -9.82
N PHE A 378 -9.69 6.51 -9.29
CA PHE A 378 -10.17 7.88 -9.13
C PHE A 378 -10.53 8.47 -10.49
N PHE A 379 -9.64 8.41 -11.47
CA PHE A 379 -9.90 8.87 -12.84
C PHE A 379 -11.11 8.15 -13.45
N GLN A 380 -11.16 6.82 -13.35
CA GLN A 380 -12.26 6.00 -13.83
C GLN A 380 -13.61 6.54 -13.34
N GLU A 381 -13.78 6.65 -12.03
CA GLU A 381 -15.08 6.99 -11.44
C GLU A 381 -15.46 8.47 -11.63
N ARG A 382 -14.46 9.35 -11.73
CA ARG A 382 -14.69 10.75 -12.13
C ARG A 382 -15.10 10.84 -13.59
N MET A 383 -14.48 10.08 -14.48
CA MET A 383 -14.84 10.02 -15.91
C MET A 383 -16.23 9.41 -16.14
N ILE A 384 -16.57 8.33 -15.41
CA ILE A 384 -17.91 7.72 -15.43
C ILE A 384 -18.97 8.72 -14.96
N HIS A 385 -18.69 9.48 -13.91
CA HIS A 385 -19.59 10.53 -13.43
C HIS A 385 -19.81 11.63 -14.49
N ALA A 386 -18.71 12.13 -15.08
CA ALA A 386 -18.76 13.17 -16.12
C ALA A 386 -19.51 12.66 -17.38
N ALA A 387 -19.25 11.44 -17.81
CA ALA A 387 -19.88 10.82 -18.98
C ALA A 387 -21.40 10.65 -18.81
N ALA A 388 -21.84 10.21 -17.63
CA ALA A 388 -23.27 10.10 -17.33
C ALA A 388 -23.96 11.48 -17.38
N ASN A 389 -23.32 12.52 -16.85
CA ASN A 389 -23.84 13.89 -16.90
C ASN A 389 -23.91 14.44 -18.34
N ASP A 390 -22.88 14.21 -19.16
CA ASP A 390 -22.86 14.65 -20.56
C ASP A 390 -23.98 14.00 -21.39
N LEU A 391 -24.38 12.78 -21.05
CA LEU A 391 -25.52 12.08 -21.66
C LEU A 391 -26.87 12.46 -21.02
N GLY A 392 -26.87 13.18 -19.88
CA GLY A 392 -28.09 13.40 -19.09
C GLY A 392 -28.67 12.10 -18.51
N MET A 393 -27.85 11.09 -18.32
CA MET A 393 -28.25 9.77 -17.84
C MET A 393 -28.06 9.66 -16.33
N ASP A 394 -28.92 8.87 -15.67
CA ASP A 394 -28.78 8.57 -14.24
C ASP A 394 -27.46 7.87 -13.95
N GLN A 395 -26.80 8.29 -12.86
CA GLN A 395 -25.47 7.82 -12.47
C GLN A 395 -25.42 6.31 -12.18
N ALA A 396 -26.47 5.77 -11.59
CA ALA A 396 -26.54 4.33 -11.28
C ALA A 396 -26.86 3.53 -12.57
N GLU A 397 -27.75 4.05 -13.41
CA GLU A 397 -28.12 3.39 -14.66
C GLU A 397 -26.97 3.34 -15.66
N PHE A 398 -26.19 4.42 -15.79
CA PHE A 398 -24.98 4.42 -16.64
C PHE A 398 -23.98 3.34 -16.21
N ARG A 399 -23.81 3.14 -14.89
CA ARG A 399 -22.96 2.07 -14.36
C ARG A 399 -23.53 0.68 -14.67
N ARG A 400 -24.85 0.46 -14.46
CA ARG A 400 -25.50 -0.84 -14.76
C ARG A 400 -25.38 -1.27 -16.22
N VAL A 401 -25.49 -0.31 -17.15
CA VAL A 401 -25.32 -0.56 -18.58
C VAL A 401 -23.92 -1.07 -18.91
N ASN A 402 -22.91 -0.60 -18.19
CA ASN A 402 -21.51 -0.83 -18.53
C ASN A 402 -20.74 -1.79 -17.58
N LEU A 403 -21.26 -2.11 -16.40
CA LEU A 403 -20.60 -3.11 -15.52
C LEU A 403 -20.50 -4.47 -16.22
N VAL A 404 -19.36 -5.15 -16.03
CA VAL A 404 -19.17 -6.53 -16.45
C VAL A 404 -20.25 -7.41 -15.82
N LYS A 405 -20.92 -8.24 -16.61
CA LYS A 405 -22.01 -9.10 -16.15
C LYS A 405 -21.48 -10.33 -15.42
N ASP A 406 -22.25 -10.85 -14.47
CA ASP A 406 -21.87 -12.00 -13.63
C ASP A 406 -21.58 -13.26 -14.46
N ASP A 407 -22.23 -13.43 -15.61
CA ASP A 407 -22.06 -14.57 -16.52
C ASP A 407 -20.90 -14.38 -17.53
N ALA A 408 -20.25 -13.20 -17.53
CA ALA A 408 -19.12 -12.93 -18.41
C ALA A 408 -17.78 -13.40 -17.83
N PHE A 409 -17.73 -13.77 -16.54
CA PHE A 409 -16.48 -14.22 -15.93
C PHE A 409 -16.05 -15.63 -16.39
N PRO A 410 -14.72 -15.88 -16.58
CA PRO A 410 -13.62 -14.92 -16.48
C PRO A 410 -13.60 -13.89 -17.63
N TYR A 411 -13.57 -12.60 -17.29
CA TYR A 411 -13.62 -11.50 -18.25
C TYR A 411 -12.21 -10.94 -18.51
N ARG A 412 -11.87 -10.73 -19.79
CA ARG A 412 -10.60 -10.13 -20.19
C ARG A 412 -10.79 -8.65 -20.50
N THR A 413 -10.12 -7.79 -19.70
CA THR A 413 -10.16 -6.34 -19.88
C THR A 413 -9.46 -5.90 -21.16
N ALA A 414 -9.73 -4.68 -21.64
CA ALA A 414 -9.09 -4.09 -22.82
C ALA A 414 -7.55 -4.01 -22.69
N PHE A 415 -7.01 -3.92 -21.48
CA PHE A 415 -5.58 -3.93 -21.20
C PHE A 415 -5.00 -5.32 -20.88
N GLY A 416 -5.82 -6.40 -21.02
CA GLY A 416 -5.36 -7.79 -20.97
C GLY A 416 -5.44 -8.47 -19.61
N PHE A 417 -5.87 -7.81 -18.54
CA PHE A 417 -6.14 -8.47 -17.27
C PHE A 417 -7.28 -9.47 -17.36
N LEU A 418 -7.20 -10.54 -16.57
CA LEU A 418 -8.26 -11.54 -16.46
C LEU A 418 -8.92 -11.42 -15.08
N THR A 419 -10.08 -10.75 -15.03
CA THR A 419 -10.93 -10.76 -13.83
C THR A 419 -11.71 -12.06 -13.77
N ASP A 420 -11.78 -12.69 -12.59
CA ASP A 420 -12.19 -14.09 -12.49
C ASP A 420 -13.55 -14.32 -11.84
N SER A 421 -14.06 -13.37 -11.05
CA SER A 421 -15.32 -13.52 -10.30
C SER A 421 -15.82 -12.19 -9.76
N GLY A 422 -17.14 -12.03 -9.66
CA GLY A 422 -17.77 -10.86 -9.05
C GLY A 422 -19.29 -10.90 -9.19
N GLN A 423 -19.98 -10.10 -8.36
CA GLN A 423 -21.42 -9.79 -8.42
C GLN A 423 -21.55 -8.26 -8.38
N TYR A 424 -21.05 -7.59 -9.40
CA TYR A 424 -20.87 -6.13 -9.41
C TYR A 424 -22.19 -5.37 -9.32
N ALA A 425 -23.18 -5.76 -10.11
CA ALA A 425 -24.51 -5.14 -10.07
C ALA A 425 -25.19 -5.30 -8.71
N LYS A 426 -25.04 -6.47 -8.08
CA LYS A 426 -25.60 -6.73 -6.74
C LYS A 426 -24.97 -5.84 -5.67
N CYS A 427 -23.64 -5.63 -5.71
CA CYS A 427 -22.98 -4.72 -4.77
C CYS A 427 -23.49 -3.28 -4.96
N LEU A 428 -23.61 -2.81 -6.20
CA LEU A 428 -24.15 -1.49 -6.50
C LEU A 428 -25.58 -1.34 -6.01
N ASP A 429 -26.46 -2.30 -6.32
CA ASP A 429 -27.88 -2.25 -5.95
C ASP A 429 -28.10 -2.24 -4.43
N LEU A 430 -27.35 -3.07 -3.70
CA LEU A 430 -27.38 -3.07 -2.24
C LEU A 430 -26.96 -1.71 -1.65
N GLY A 431 -25.90 -1.11 -2.18
CA GLY A 431 -25.45 0.22 -1.76
C GLY A 431 -26.47 1.32 -2.08
N LEU A 432 -27.09 1.29 -3.26
CA LEU A 432 -28.14 2.24 -3.66
C LEU A 432 -29.39 2.13 -2.79
N GLU A 433 -29.79 0.92 -2.41
CA GLU A 433 -30.89 0.70 -1.48
C GLU A 433 -30.57 1.27 -0.10
N ALA A 434 -29.39 0.92 0.45
CA ALA A 434 -28.97 1.33 1.78
C ALA A 434 -28.83 2.86 1.92
N ILE A 435 -28.35 3.57 0.88
CA ILE A 435 -28.23 5.04 0.90
C ILE A 435 -29.57 5.75 0.69
N GLY A 436 -30.61 5.06 0.19
CA GLY A 436 -31.91 5.66 -0.15
C GLY A 436 -31.86 6.41 -1.50
N TYR A 437 -31.16 5.87 -2.50
CA TYR A 437 -30.93 6.54 -3.79
C TYR A 437 -32.21 6.93 -4.53
N SER A 438 -33.26 6.11 -4.48
CA SER A 438 -34.51 6.34 -5.18
C SER A 438 -35.27 7.61 -4.77
N SER A 439 -35.11 8.07 -3.51
CA SER A 439 -35.71 9.31 -3.00
C SER A 439 -34.79 10.52 -3.15
N PHE A 440 -33.51 10.33 -3.47
CA PHE A 440 -32.50 11.37 -3.38
C PHE A 440 -32.77 12.59 -4.26
N LYS A 441 -33.26 12.40 -5.50
CA LYS A 441 -33.53 13.51 -6.41
C LYS A 441 -34.59 14.47 -5.87
N ALA A 442 -35.65 13.93 -5.24
CA ALA A 442 -36.68 14.75 -4.60
C ALA A 442 -36.11 15.46 -3.35
N GLU A 443 -35.27 14.80 -2.55
CA GLU A 443 -34.60 15.40 -1.41
C GLU A 443 -33.68 16.54 -1.83
N GLN A 444 -32.94 16.38 -2.93
CA GLN A 444 -32.03 17.38 -3.48
C GLN A 444 -32.78 18.63 -3.95
N GLU A 445 -33.90 18.44 -4.68
CA GLU A 445 -34.75 19.56 -5.12
C GLU A 445 -35.35 20.33 -3.93
N GLU A 446 -35.78 19.64 -2.89
CA GLU A 446 -36.32 20.25 -1.69
C GLU A 446 -35.24 20.98 -0.86
N ALA A 447 -34.03 20.43 -0.80
CA ALA A 447 -32.90 21.09 -0.14
C ALA A 447 -32.50 22.39 -0.86
N ARG A 448 -32.48 22.39 -2.20
CA ARG A 448 -32.17 23.58 -3.01
C ARG A 448 -33.16 24.73 -2.76
N LYS A 449 -34.45 24.43 -2.54
CA LYS A 449 -35.45 25.45 -2.16
C LYS A 449 -35.13 26.14 -0.84
N ARG A 450 -34.36 25.47 0.01
CA ARG A 450 -33.90 25.98 1.33
C ARG A 450 -32.48 26.56 1.28
N GLY A 451 -31.88 26.71 0.09
CA GLY A 451 -30.52 27.21 -0.09
C GLY A 451 -29.43 26.22 0.30
N LYS A 452 -29.75 24.93 0.40
CA LYS A 452 -28.81 23.85 0.72
C LYS A 452 -28.48 23.02 -0.53
N LEU A 453 -27.22 22.63 -0.69
CA LEU A 453 -26.79 21.84 -1.83
C LEU A 453 -26.48 20.40 -1.40
N LEU A 454 -27.42 19.49 -1.67
CA LEU A 454 -27.20 18.05 -1.46
C LEU A 454 -26.57 17.41 -2.68
N GLY A 455 -25.63 16.50 -2.46
CA GLY A 455 -25.04 15.68 -3.49
C GLY A 455 -24.94 14.21 -3.11
N ILE A 456 -24.95 13.35 -4.12
CA ILE A 456 -24.70 11.93 -3.98
C ILE A 456 -23.64 11.50 -4.98
N GLY A 457 -22.62 10.79 -4.49
CA GLY A 457 -21.52 10.28 -5.30
C GLY A 457 -21.44 8.77 -5.24
N ILE A 458 -21.27 8.15 -6.39
CA ILE A 458 -21.09 6.72 -6.54
C ILE A 458 -19.66 6.45 -7.02
N SER A 459 -19.03 5.44 -6.46
CA SER A 459 -17.77 4.87 -6.94
C SER A 459 -17.87 3.35 -6.95
N THR A 460 -17.65 2.75 -8.11
CA THR A 460 -17.58 1.29 -8.26
C THR A 460 -16.21 0.92 -8.77
N MET A 461 -15.58 -0.05 -8.11
CA MET A 461 -14.22 -0.39 -8.48
C MET A 461 -13.90 -1.88 -8.26
N THR A 462 -12.98 -2.37 -9.08
CA THR A 462 -12.23 -3.60 -8.82
C THR A 462 -10.75 -3.33 -9.02
N GLU A 463 -9.91 -3.92 -8.20
CA GLU A 463 -8.47 -3.73 -8.29
C GLU A 463 -7.70 -5.06 -8.35
N PRO A 464 -6.53 -5.08 -9.02
CA PRO A 464 -5.68 -6.25 -9.11
C PRO A 464 -4.86 -6.41 -7.82
N LEU A 465 -5.33 -7.24 -6.89
CA LEU A 465 -4.67 -7.47 -5.61
C LEU A 465 -3.95 -8.80 -5.53
N GLY A 466 -2.98 -8.82 -4.59
CA GLY A 466 -2.24 -10.02 -4.29
C GLY A 466 -0.85 -10.04 -4.88
N ALA A 467 -0.38 -8.97 -5.57
CA ALA A 467 0.98 -8.86 -6.11
C ALA A 467 1.78 -10.20 -6.02
N GLY A 468 1.18 -11.22 -6.56
CA GLY A 468 1.65 -12.59 -6.71
C GLY A 468 1.52 -12.92 -8.18
N ASN A 469 1.51 -14.18 -8.60
CA ASN A 469 1.57 -14.57 -10.00
C ASN A 469 2.90 -14.14 -10.65
N SER A 470 3.95 -14.88 -10.35
CA SER A 470 5.31 -14.62 -10.84
C SER A 470 5.44 -14.65 -12.37
N ARG A 471 4.41 -15.11 -13.08
CA ARG A 471 4.37 -15.06 -14.55
C ARG A 471 4.19 -13.62 -15.03
N GLU A 472 3.44 -12.79 -14.29
CA GLU A 472 3.08 -11.42 -14.65
C GLU A 472 3.76 -10.37 -13.79
N TYR A 473 4.19 -10.74 -12.57
CA TYR A 473 4.82 -9.84 -11.61
C TYR A 473 6.21 -10.31 -11.20
N ASP A 474 7.08 -9.34 -10.94
CA ASP A 474 8.33 -9.49 -10.21
C ASP A 474 8.68 -8.16 -9.54
N ILE A 475 9.57 -8.20 -8.55
CA ILE A 475 10.26 -7.02 -8.04
C ILE A 475 11.74 -7.34 -8.09
N ILE A 476 12.52 -6.50 -8.76
CA ILE A 476 13.96 -6.69 -9.00
C ILE A 476 14.31 -8.12 -9.52
N GLY A 477 13.43 -8.69 -10.36
CA GLY A 477 13.59 -10.04 -10.92
C GLY A 477 13.25 -11.20 -9.97
N ILE A 478 12.82 -10.91 -8.73
CA ILE A 478 12.46 -11.95 -7.76
C ILE A 478 10.99 -12.35 -7.95
N LYS A 479 10.73 -13.64 -7.92
CA LYS A 479 9.37 -14.21 -8.02
C LYS A 479 8.52 -13.84 -6.81
N MET A 480 7.25 -13.59 -7.05
CA MET A 480 6.30 -13.02 -6.09
C MET A 480 5.54 -14.06 -5.25
N PHE A 481 6.10 -15.24 -5.02
CA PHE A 481 5.51 -16.25 -4.13
C PHE A 481 5.61 -15.86 -2.65
N ASP A 482 4.90 -16.60 -1.79
CA ASP A 482 5.11 -16.55 -0.34
C ASP A 482 5.15 -17.96 0.23
N SER A 483 5.58 -18.07 1.48
CA SER A 483 5.74 -19.37 2.15
C SER A 483 5.26 -19.34 3.59
N ALA A 484 4.95 -20.53 4.11
CA ALA A 484 4.59 -20.77 5.49
C ALA A 484 5.22 -22.07 5.99
N GLU A 485 5.69 -22.07 7.23
CA GLU A 485 6.13 -23.23 8.00
C GLU A 485 5.17 -23.43 9.18
N LEU A 486 4.72 -24.65 9.39
CA LEU A 486 3.84 -25.01 10.51
C LEU A 486 4.38 -26.23 11.23
N ARG A 487 4.52 -26.11 12.56
CA ARG A 487 4.89 -27.19 13.45
C ARG A 487 3.82 -27.36 14.53
N VAL A 488 3.30 -28.57 14.67
CA VAL A 488 2.45 -28.98 15.78
C VAL A 488 3.30 -29.79 16.78
N HIS A 489 3.40 -29.28 18.00
CA HIS A 489 4.17 -29.92 19.07
C HIS A 489 3.43 -31.10 19.68
N MET A 490 4.13 -31.95 20.42
CA MET A 490 3.55 -33.11 21.14
C MET A 490 2.33 -32.77 22.01
N THR A 491 2.24 -31.54 22.48
CA THR A 491 1.09 -31.05 23.28
C THR A 491 -0.14 -30.68 22.44
N GLY A 492 -0.06 -30.80 21.12
CA GLY A 492 -1.11 -30.40 20.19
C GLY A 492 -1.19 -28.87 19.93
N LYS A 493 -0.29 -28.07 20.53
CA LYS A 493 -0.17 -26.63 20.23
C LYS A 493 0.73 -26.40 19.03
N ALA A 494 0.57 -25.28 18.34
CA ALA A 494 1.29 -25.05 17.09
C ALA A 494 2.05 -23.73 17.06
N ILE A 495 3.14 -23.72 16.28
CA ILE A 495 3.84 -22.51 15.84
C ILE A 495 3.75 -22.42 14.33
N LEU A 496 3.28 -21.28 13.84
CA LEU A 496 3.24 -20.91 12.44
C LEU A 496 4.26 -19.81 12.17
N ARG A 497 5.06 -19.98 11.12
CA ARG A 497 5.99 -18.96 10.63
C ARG A 497 5.67 -18.61 9.19
N THR A 498 5.67 -17.31 8.86
CA THR A 498 5.42 -16.82 7.50
C THR A 498 6.43 -15.79 7.07
N GLY A 499 6.64 -15.69 5.74
CA GLY A 499 7.47 -14.64 5.13
C GLY A 499 6.75 -13.28 5.02
N ALA A 500 5.49 -13.19 5.39
CA ALA A 500 4.76 -11.93 5.50
C ALA A 500 5.23 -11.11 6.72
N LYS A 501 4.79 -9.85 6.80
CA LYS A 501 5.07 -8.99 7.97
C LYS A 501 3.85 -8.13 8.30
N THR A 502 3.34 -8.28 9.51
CA THR A 502 2.24 -7.45 10.03
C THR A 502 2.69 -6.01 10.28
N GLN A 503 1.76 -5.07 10.07
CA GLN A 503 1.94 -3.64 10.32
C GLN A 503 0.77 -3.10 11.16
N GLY A 504 0.06 -4.00 11.85
CA GLY A 504 -1.13 -3.72 12.65
C GLY A 504 -2.44 -4.24 12.03
N GLN A 505 -2.41 -4.89 10.86
CA GLN A 505 -3.62 -5.43 10.20
C GLN A 505 -4.05 -6.82 10.71
N GLY A 506 -3.50 -7.30 11.83
CA GLY A 506 -4.03 -8.46 12.53
C GLY A 506 -3.59 -9.82 12.00
N HIS A 507 -2.38 -9.94 11.46
CA HIS A 507 -1.88 -11.22 10.93
C HIS A 507 -1.80 -12.31 11.98
N GLU A 508 -1.32 -12.02 13.20
CA GLU A 508 -1.22 -13.01 14.28
C GLU A 508 -2.57 -13.66 14.56
N THR A 509 -3.64 -12.87 14.51
CA THR A 509 -5.01 -13.34 14.69
C THR A 509 -5.51 -14.12 13.49
N THR A 510 -5.41 -13.55 12.29
CA THR A 510 -6.03 -14.14 11.08
C THR A 510 -5.31 -15.41 10.62
N TRP A 511 -3.97 -15.48 10.74
CA TRP A 511 -3.25 -16.71 10.42
C TRP A 511 -3.60 -17.85 11.39
N ALA A 512 -3.71 -17.54 12.69
CA ALA A 512 -4.16 -18.52 13.68
C ALA A 512 -5.57 -19.04 13.35
N GLN A 513 -6.48 -18.18 12.86
CA GLN A 513 -7.84 -18.58 12.44
C GLN A 513 -7.83 -19.53 11.23
N ILE A 514 -6.93 -19.30 10.25
CA ILE A 514 -6.79 -20.22 9.10
C ILE A 514 -6.32 -21.60 9.59
N VAL A 515 -5.29 -21.65 10.43
CA VAL A 515 -4.76 -22.90 10.97
C VAL A 515 -5.81 -23.61 11.84
N ALA A 516 -6.54 -22.86 12.68
CA ALA A 516 -7.63 -23.40 13.50
C ALA A 516 -8.71 -24.04 12.65
N HIS A 517 -9.14 -23.37 11.57
CA HIS A 517 -10.14 -23.88 10.64
C HIS A 517 -9.66 -25.15 9.93
N GLU A 518 -8.41 -25.19 9.48
CA GLU A 518 -7.88 -26.33 8.72
C GLU A 518 -7.47 -27.53 9.59
N LEU A 519 -7.14 -27.33 10.88
CA LEU A 519 -6.64 -28.41 11.76
C LEU A 519 -7.53 -28.70 12.97
N GLY A 520 -8.48 -27.83 13.32
CA GLY A 520 -9.28 -27.95 14.53
C GLY A 520 -8.50 -27.70 15.83
N ILE A 521 -7.32 -27.09 15.76
CA ILE A 521 -6.58 -26.60 16.91
C ILE A 521 -7.17 -25.24 17.29
N PRO A 522 -7.52 -24.98 18.57
CA PRO A 522 -7.99 -23.66 18.98
C PRO A 522 -7.02 -22.56 18.58
N ALA A 523 -7.52 -21.46 18.04
CA ALA A 523 -6.68 -20.36 17.56
C ALA A 523 -5.80 -19.76 18.68
N ASP A 524 -6.22 -19.85 19.95
CA ASP A 524 -5.44 -19.42 21.12
C ASP A 524 -4.26 -20.33 21.44
N ASP A 525 -4.19 -21.53 20.86
CA ASP A 525 -3.12 -22.49 20.99
C ASP A 525 -2.12 -22.43 19.82
N ILE A 526 -2.24 -21.42 18.96
CA ILE A 526 -1.39 -21.22 17.77
C ILE A 526 -0.61 -19.89 17.94
N VAL A 527 0.72 -20.00 17.99
CA VAL A 527 1.62 -18.86 18.00
C VAL A 527 2.03 -18.54 16.55
N VAL A 528 1.99 -17.27 16.17
CA VAL A 528 2.41 -16.80 14.85
C VAL A 528 3.68 -15.96 15.00
N GLU A 529 4.70 -16.27 14.20
CA GLU A 529 5.98 -15.58 14.15
C GLU A 529 6.24 -15.03 12.74
N GLU A 530 6.59 -13.74 12.65
CA GLU A 530 6.87 -13.01 11.42
C GLU A 530 8.03 -12.03 11.60
N GLY A 531 8.65 -11.60 10.50
CA GLY A 531 9.53 -10.44 10.50
C GLY A 531 11.00 -10.69 10.85
N ASP A 532 11.42 -11.92 11.08
CA ASP A 532 12.82 -12.29 11.35
C ASP A 532 13.31 -13.25 10.25
N THR A 533 14.30 -12.82 9.48
CA THR A 533 14.78 -13.57 8.30
C THR A 533 15.55 -14.84 8.62
N ASP A 534 15.94 -15.05 9.87
CA ASP A 534 16.62 -16.29 10.28
C ASP A 534 15.63 -17.34 10.79
N THR A 535 14.44 -16.93 11.27
CA THR A 535 13.45 -17.86 11.83
C THR A 535 12.26 -18.09 10.91
N ALA A 536 11.84 -17.07 10.14
CA ALA A 536 10.73 -17.17 9.20
C ALA A 536 11.21 -17.65 7.82
N PRO A 537 10.39 -18.46 7.10
CA PRO A 537 10.73 -18.85 5.73
C PRO A 537 10.67 -17.64 4.79
N PHE A 538 11.34 -17.75 3.62
CA PHE A 538 11.40 -16.66 2.65
C PHE A 538 9.99 -16.25 2.19
N GLY A 539 9.75 -14.93 2.15
CA GLY A 539 8.55 -14.33 1.57
C GLY A 539 8.78 -12.90 1.13
N MET A 540 7.85 -12.40 0.33
CA MET A 540 7.96 -11.08 -0.28
C MET A 540 7.47 -9.95 0.62
N GLY A 541 7.00 -10.25 1.84
CA GLY A 541 6.48 -9.25 2.77
C GLY A 541 5.03 -8.82 2.48
N THR A 542 4.63 -7.66 3.03
CA THR A 542 3.24 -7.19 3.05
C THR A 542 3.10 -5.82 2.40
N TYR A 543 2.50 -5.76 1.23
CA TYR A 543 2.10 -4.61 0.43
C TYR A 543 1.12 -5.07 -0.66
N ALA A 544 0.46 -4.19 -1.40
CA ALA A 544 -0.48 -4.53 -2.49
C ALA A 544 -1.54 -5.55 -2.07
N SER A 545 -1.99 -5.49 -0.81
CA SER A 545 -2.96 -6.40 -0.19
C SER A 545 -2.68 -7.90 -0.45
N ARG A 546 -1.38 -8.29 -0.56
CA ARG A 546 -0.95 -9.63 -0.95
C ARG A 546 -0.94 -10.64 0.19
N SER A 547 -0.99 -10.20 1.45
CA SER A 547 -0.85 -11.11 2.59
C SER A 547 -1.89 -12.23 2.57
N THR A 548 -3.18 -11.92 2.53
CA THR A 548 -4.23 -12.96 2.44
C THR A 548 -4.16 -13.74 1.13
N PRO A 549 -4.09 -13.10 -0.07
CA PRO A 549 -4.05 -13.82 -1.33
C PRO A 549 -2.86 -14.78 -1.53
N VAL A 550 -1.70 -14.48 -0.97
CA VAL A 550 -0.47 -15.25 -1.20
C VAL A 550 -0.01 -15.96 0.07
N ALA A 551 0.31 -15.23 1.16
CA ALA A 551 0.76 -15.83 2.40
C ALA A 551 -0.36 -16.64 3.10
N GLY A 552 -1.60 -16.11 3.14
CA GLY A 552 -2.75 -16.83 3.69
C GLY A 552 -3.05 -18.13 2.95
N ALA A 553 -2.87 -18.15 1.62
CA ALA A 553 -2.95 -19.38 0.84
C ALA A 553 -1.86 -20.39 1.21
N ALA A 554 -0.60 -19.93 1.38
CA ALA A 554 0.49 -20.80 1.84
C ALA A 554 0.21 -21.35 3.26
N VAL A 555 -0.38 -20.56 4.15
CA VAL A 555 -0.81 -21.00 5.50
C VAL A 555 -1.88 -22.09 5.40
N ALA A 556 -2.91 -21.93 4.59
CA ALA A 556 -3.92 -22.95 4.38
C ALA A 556 -3.31 -24.24 3.78
N MET A 557 -2.40 -24.09 2.81
CA MET A 557 -1.75 -25.25 2.18
C MET A 557 -0.84 -26.02 3.15
N VAL A 558 -0.07 -25.33 4.00
CA VAL A 558 0.79 -26.03 4.97
C VAL A 558 -0.06 -26.75 6.03
N ALA A 559 -1.16 -26.14 6.48
CA ALA A 559 -2.09 -26.77 7.41
C ALA A 559 -2.71 -28.03 6.79
N ARG A 560 -3.11 -28.00 5.51
CA ARG A 560 -3.61 -29.18 4.78
C ARG A 560 -2.54 -30.28 4.64
N LYS A 561 -1.26 -29.95 4.44
CA LYS A 561 -0.17 -30.93 4.46
C LYS A 561 0.00 -31.58 5.82
N ILE A 562 -0.09 -30.81 6.91
CA ILE A 562 -0.07 -31.31 8.28
C ILE A 562 -1.26 -32.25 8.52
N ARG A 563 -2.49 -31.85 8.11
CA ARG A 563 -3.69 -32.69 8.22
C ARG A 563 -3.53 -34.01 7.46
N ALA A 564 -2.97 -33.98 6.27
CA ALA A 564 -2.71 -35.18 5.50
C ALA A 564 -1.71 -36.13 6.19
N LYS A 565 -0.64 -35.61 6.80
CA LYS A 565 0.29 -36.38 7.60
C LYS A 565 -0.38 -36.96 8.87
N ALA A 566 -1.18 -36.14 9.57
CA ALA A 566 -1.92 -36.57 10.75
C ALA A 566 -2.96 -37.64 10.42
N ARG A 567 -3.61 -37.59 9.24
CA ARG A 567 -4.53 -38.65 8.77
C ARG A 567 -3.87 -40.02 8.69
N LYS A 568 -2.62 -40.09 8.20
CA LYS A 568 -1.85 -41.35 8.15
C LYS A 568 -1.51 -41.87 9.54
N ILE A 569 -1.18 -40.96 10.48
CA ILE A 569 -0.92 -41.32 11.87
C ILE A 569 -2.22 -41.82 12.53
N ALA A 570 -3.34 -41.11 12.28
CA ALA A 570 -4.65 -41.55 12.77
C ALA A 570 -5.03 -42.96 12.27
N ALA A 571 -4.81 -43.27 10.99
CA ALA A 571 -5.04 -44.59 10.41
C ALA A 571 -4.20 -45.65 11.11
N HIS A 572 -2.92 -45.40 11.40
CA HIS A 572 -2.05 -46.24 12.18
C HIS A 572 -2.56 -46.47 13.61
N LEU A 573 -2.92 -45.41 14.32
CA LEU A 573 -3.45 -45.48 15.70
C LEU A 573 -4.80 -46.26 15.78
N LEU A 574 -5.61 -46.10 14.75
CA LEU A 574 -6.93 -46.77 14.66
C LEU A 574 -6.87 -48.13 13.99
N GLU A 575 -5.70 -48.58 13.51
CA GLU A 575 -5.49 -49.85 12.81
C GLU A 575 -6.48 -50.04 11.63
N VAL A 576 -6.61 -49.02 10.77
CA VAL A 576 -7.47 -48.98 9.59
C VAL A 576 -6.73 -48.43 8.37
N SER A 577 -7.31 -48.58 7.16
CA SER A 577 -6.81 -47.93 5.96
C SER A 577 -6.97 -46.41 6.04
N GLU A 578 -6.01 -45.65 5.50
CA GLU A 578 -6.11 -44.21 5.40
C GLU A 578 -7.39 -43.77 4.67
N GLU A 579 -7.88 -44.53 3.71
CA GLU A 579 -9.09 -44.28 2.93
C GLU A 579 -10.37 -44.33 3.78
N ASP A 580 -10.33 -45.08 4.90
CA ASP A 580 -11.45 -45.21 5.82
C ASP A 580 -11.48 -44.10 6.90
N ILE A 581 -10.52 -43.20 6.92
CA ILE A 581 -10.47 -42.07 7.86
C ILE A 581 -11.23 -40.88 7.30
N GLU A 582 -12.17 -40.38 8.06
CA GLU A 582 -12.80 -39.06 7.88
C GLU A 582 -12.26 -38.05 8.90
N TRP A 583 -12.40 -36.78 8.58
CA TRP A 583 -11.90 -35.69 9.42
C TRP A 583 -12.95 -34.61 9.58
N GLU A 584 -13.14 -34.17 10.82
CA GLU A 584 -13.97 -33.02 11.17
C GLU A 584 -13.40 -32.30 12.40
N LEU A 585 -13.18 -30.98 12.30
CA LEU A 585 -12.78 -30.10 13.42
C LEU A 585 -11.66 -30.67 14.32
N GLY A 586 -10.60 -31.18 13.72
CA GLY A 586 -9.44 -31.70 14.46
C GLY A 586 -9.60 -33.12 15.01
N ARG A 587 -10.66 -33.81 14.65
CA ARG A 587 -10.87 -35.20 14.96
C ARG A 587 -10.84 -36.06 13.70
N PHE A 588 -10.06 -37.12 13.77
CA PHE A 588 -10.03 -38.18 12.75
C PHE A 588 -10.78 -39.40 13.24
N TYR A 589 -11.73 -39.89 12.47
CA TYR A 589 -12.56 -41.03 12.87
C TYR A 589 -12.79 -42.00 11.70
N VAL A 590 -13.16 -43.26 12.04
CA VAL A 590 -13.43 -44.30 11.05
C VAL A 590 -14.78 -44.02 10.37
N ARG A 591 -14.81 -44.04 9.04
CA ARG A 591 -16.03 -43.85 8.25
C ARG A 591 -17.14 -44.81 8.70
N GLY A 592 -18.28 -44.23 9.03
CA GLY A 592 -19.46 -44.96 9.55
C GLY A 592 -19.37 -45.38 11.02
N ASN A 593 -18.30 -44.94 11.74
CA ASN A 593 -18.17 -45.14 13.18
C ASN A 593 -17.46 -43.95 13.83
N GLU A 594 -18.20 -42.88 14.06
CA GLU A 594 -17.68 -41.65 14.63
C GLU A 594 -17.16 -41.77 16.06
N GLU A 595 -17.60 -42.77 16.83
CA GLU A 595 -17.12 -43.02 18.20
C GLU A 595 -15.65 -43.48 18.18
N ARG A 596 -15.24 -44.22 17.09
CA ARG A 596 -13.88 -44.71 16.91
C ARG A 596 -13.03 -43.63 16.21
N GLY A 597 -12.39 -42.76 16.99
CA GLY A 597 -11.61 -41.64 16.45
C GLY A 597 -10.53 -41.17 17.42
N VAL A 598 -9.59 -40.44 16.87
CA VAL A 598 -8.49 -39.79 17.58
C VAL A 598 -8.47 -38.31 17.25
N THR A 599 -7.91 -37.48 18.16
CA THR A 599 -7.78 -36.03 17.98
C THR A 599 -6.48 -35.68 17.23
N ILE A 600 -6.40 -34.44 16.74
CA ILE A 600 -5.14 -33.90 16.21
C ILE A 600 -4.04 -33.90 17.29
N GLN A 601 -4.40 -33.75 18.58
CA GLN A 601 -3.49 -33.80 19.72
C GLN A 601 -2.92 -35.20 19.91
N ASP A 602 -3.74 -36.26 19.78
CA ASP A 602 -3.30 -37.66 19.82
C ASP A 602 -2.33 -37.96 18.66
N CYS A 603 -2.67 -37.50 17.46
CA CYS A 603 -1.80 -37.62 16.29
C CYS A 603 -0.49 -36.84 16.47
N ALA A 604 -0.52 -35.66 17.08
CA ALA A 604 0.66 -34.89 17.38
C ALA A 604 1.59 -35.58 18.39
N LEU A 605 1.06 -36.14 19.45
CA LEU A 605 1.84 -36.96 20.41
C LEU A 605 2.43 -38.20 19.71
N ALA A 606 1.62 -38.93 18.93
CA ALA A 606 2.06 -40.13 18.23
C ALA A 606 3.12 -39.84 17.15
N ALA A 607 3.10 -38.67 16.53
CA ALA A 607 4.12 -38.24 15.58
C ALA A 607 5.55 -38.22 16.15
N TYR A 608 5.73 -38.21 17.48
CA TYR A 608 7.03 -38.23 18.17
C TYR A 608 7.26 -39.52 18.99
N SER A 609 6.22 -40.29 19.29
CA SER A 609 6.30 -41.47 20.15
C SER A 609 5.91 -42.81 19.52
N ASN A 610 5.05 -42.77 18.49
CA ASN A 610 4.52 -43.99 17.83
C ASN A 610 4.27 -43.69 16.34
N VAL A 611 5.33 -43.42 15.61
CA VAL A 611 5.29 -43.07 14.19
C VAL A 611 5.12 -44.33 13.36
N PRO A 612 4.26 -44.32 12.32
CA PRO A 612 4.17 -45.41 11.37
C PRO A 612 5.52 -45.75 10.72
N ASP A 613 5.81 -47.04 10.47
CA ASP A 613 7.02 -47.49 9.82
C ASP A 613 7.22 -46.76 8.46
N GLY A 614 8.43 -46.23 8.27
CA GLY A 614 8.81 -45.48 7.05
C GLY A 614 8.33 -44.03 6.99
N MET A 615 7.67 -43.50 8.03
CA MET A 615 7.30 -42.12 8.13
C MET A 615 8.36 -41.35 8.96
N GLU A 616 8.70 -40.11 8.52
CA GLU A 616 9.56 -39.22 9.30
C GLU A 616 8.85 -38.78 10.61
N PRO A 617 9.56 -38.82 11.78
CA PRO A 617 9.04 -38.31 13.03
C PRO A 617 8.68 -36.80 12.95
N GLY A 618 7.87 -36.34 13.90
CA GLY A 618 7.41 -34.96 14.01
C GLY A 618 6.18 -34.65 13.15
N LEU A 619 5.48 -33.60 13.53
CA LEU A 619 4.30 -33.10 12.82
C LEU A 619 4.56 -31.66 12.35
N GLU A 620 5.44 -31.53 11.35
CA GLU A 620 5.83 -30.26 10.75
C GLU A 620 5.92 -30.35 9.24
N ASN A 621 5.70 -29.22 8.59
CA ASN A 621 5.81 -29.07 7.13
C ASN A 621 6.00 -27.60 6.73
N ASN A 622 6.34 -27.38 5.46
CA ASN A 622 6.34 -26.08 4.83
C ASN A 622 5.56 -26.10 3.51
N ALA A 623 5.08 -24.95 3.08
CA ALA A 623 4.40 -24.76 1.82
C ALA A 623 4.82 -23.44 1.17
N TYR A 624 4.75 -23.43 -0.16
CA TYR A 624 5.02 -22.27 -1.01
C TYR A 624 3.81 -22.08 -1.91
N TYR A 625 3.41 -20.83 -2.11
CA TYR A 625 2.30 -20.52 -2.99
C TYR A 625 2.65 -19.39 -3.93
N ASP A 626 2.55 -19.66 -5.23
CA ASP A 626 2.64 -18.68 -6.32
C ASP A 626 1.29 -18.71 -7.04
N PRO A 627 0.44 -17.70 -6.88
CA PRO A 627 -0.91 -17.74 -7.40
C PRO A 627 -0.96 -17.73 -8.94
N PRO A 628 -1.92 -18.43 -9.56
CA PRO A 628 -2.05 -18.48 -11.03
C PRO A 628 -2.61 -17.17 -11.61
N ASN A 629 -3.26 -16.33 -10.80
CA ASN A 629 -3.85 -15.06 -11.16
C ASN A 629 -3.86 -14.12 -9.95
N LEU A 630 -4.11 -12.84 -10.17
CA LEU A 630 -4.44 -11.86 -9.13
C LEU A 630 -5.82 -12.14 -8.54
N THR A 631 -6.09 -11.61 -7.35
CA THR A 631 -7.43 -11.60 -6.79
C THR A 631 -8.13 -10.29 -7.14
N TRP A 632 -9.43 -10.36 -7.42
CA TRP A 632 -10.25 -9.23 -7.89
C TRP A 632 -11.40 -8.97 -6.91
N PRO A 633 -11.16 -8.25 -5.79
CA PRO A 633 -12.25 -7.74 -4.96
C PRO A 633 -13.04 -6.70 -5.73
N PHE A 634 -14.27 -6.46 -5.30
CA PHE A 634 -15.10 -5.38 -5.85
C PHE A 634 -15.69 -4.55 -4.70
N ALA A 635 -15.88 -3.26 -4.94
CA ALA A 635 -16.57 -2.40 -4.02
C ALA A 635 -17.52 -1.43 -4.72
N ALA A 636 -18.63 -1.11 -4.04
CA ALA A 636 -19.51 -0.01 -4.37
C ALA A 636 -19.58 0.92 -3.16
N TYR A 637 -19.02 2.13 -3.30
CA TYR A 637 -19.01 3.17 -2.27
C TYR A 637 -19.94 4.30 -2.68
N ILE A 638 -20.86 4.67 -1.79
CA ILE A 638 -21.85 5.69 -2.07
C ILE A 638 -21.88 6.70 -0.93
N CYS A 639 -21.62 7.97 -1.26
CA CYS A 639 -21.54 9.07 -0.32
C CYS A 639 -22.68 10.07 -0.55
N LYS A 640 -23.31 10.54 0.51
CA LYS A 640 -24.29 11.63 0.50
C LYS A 640 -23.72 12.80 1.30
N VAL A 641 -23.67 13.98 0.71
CA VAL A 641 -23.10 15.18 1.32
C VAL A 641 -24.09 16.35 1.29
N GLU A 642 -23.89 17.31 2.19
CA GLU A 642 -24.44 18.66 2.13
C GLU A 642 -23.27 19.65 1.96
N VAL A 643 -23.36 20.53 0.97
CA VAL A 643 -22.42 21.63 0.73
C VAL A 643 -23.11 22.95 1.09
N ASP A 644 -22.41 23.76 1.89
CA ASP A 644 -22.83 25.13 2.19
C ASP A 644 -22.29 26.07 1.09
N PRO A 645 -23.17 26.68 0.28
CA PRO A 645 -22.73 27.53 -0.82
C PRO A 645 -22.14 28.87 -0.38
N GLU A 646 -22.32 29.27 0.89
CA GLU A 646 -21.81 30.54 1.41
C GLU A 646 -20.37 30.40 1.95
N THR A 647 -19.98 29.21 2.33
CA THR A 647 -18.65 28.93 2.92
C THR A 647 -17.81 27.93 2.15
N GLY A 648 -18.44 27.11 1.29
CA GLY A 648 -17.82 25.96 0.61
C GLY A 648 -17.54 24.76 1.53
N VAL A 649 -17.91 24.84 2.81
CA VAL A 649 -17.82 23.72 3.73
C VAL A 649 -18.79 22.62 3.30
N TRP A 650 -18.35 21.37 3.38
CA TRP A 650 -19.21 20.24 3.06
C TRP A 650 -19.11 19.15 4.14
N ASP A 651 -20.25 18.57 4.43
CA ASP A 651 -20.41 17.55 5.47
C ASP A 651 -20.93 16.25 4.88
N VAL A 652 -20.38 15.12 5.35
CA VAL A 652 -20.86 13.79 5.00
C VAL A 652 -22.10 13.46 5.83
N LEU A 653 -23.26 13.37 5.19
CA LEU A 653 -24.51 13.02 5.85
C LEU A 653 -24.67 11.50 6.03
N LYS A 654 -24.17 10.72 5.06
CA LYS A 654 -24.19 9.27 5.10
C LYS A 654 -23.15 8.72 4.11
N PHE A 655 -22.46 7.67 4.52
CA PHE A 655 -21.58 6.89 3.63
C PHE A 655 -21.92 5.41 3.75
N VAL A 656 -22.17 4.77 2.61
CA VAL A 656 -22.42 3.33 2.51
C VAL A 656 -21.29 2.68 1.73
N ALA A 657 -20.72 1.63 2.29
CA ALA A 657 -19.69 0.81 1.67
C ALA A 657 -20.18 -0.63 1.52
N VAL A 658 -20.14 -1.17 0.31
CA VAL A 658 -20.44 -2.57 0.01
C VAL A 658 -19.20 -3.20 -0.57
N ASP A 659 -18.60 -4.17 0.13
CA ASP A 659 -17.35 -4.80 -0.26
C ASP A 659 -17.51 -6.30 -0.50
N ASP A 660 -16.94 -6.78 -1.62
CA ASP A 660 -16.78 -8.20 -1.94
C ASP A 660 -15.29 -8.56 -1.96
N CYS A 661 -14.79 -9.05 -0.84
CA CYS A 661 -13.43 -9.57 -0.70
C CYS A 661 -13.36 -11.12 -0.65
N GLY A 662 -14.37 -11.79 -1.22
CA GLY A 662 -14.50 -13.24 -1.12
C GLY A 662 -14.76 -13.70 0.31
N VAL A 663 -14.23 -14.87 0.67
CA VAL A 663 -14.39 -15.43 2.01
C VAL A 663 -13.64 -14.61 3.05
N ARG A 664 -14.35 -14.11 4.07
CA ARG A 664 -13.79 -13.33 5.17
C ARG A 664 -13.19 -14.25 6.24
N ILE A 665 -11.90 -14.09 6.54
CA ILE A 665 -11.22 -14.84 7.60
C ILE A 665 -11.68 -14.33 8.97
N ASN A 666 -11.66 -13.01 9.15
CA ASN A 666 -12.13 -12.33 10.35
C ASN A 666 -12.92 -11.08 9.95
N PRO A 667 -14.25 -11.07 10.13
CA PRO A 667 -15.09 -9.92 9.79
C PRO A 667 -14.65 -8.61 10.46
N MET A 668 -14.32 -8.62 11.77
CA MET A 668 -13.88 -7.43 12.50
C MET A 668 -12.60 -6.82 11.94
N VAL A 669 -11.64 -7.67 11.50
CA VAL A 669 -10.40 -7.18 10.87
C VAL A 669 -10.70 -6.59 9.49
N VAL A 670 -11.57 -7.22 8.70
CA VAL A 670 -12.00 -6.69 7.39
C VAL A 670 -12.67 -5.33 7.56
N GLU A 671 -13.63 -5.20 8.46
CA GLU A 671 -14.31 -3.94 8.77
C GLU A 671 -13.31 -2.86 9.21
N GLY A 672 -12.34 -3.21 10.07
CA GLY A 672 -11.28 -2.30 10.49
C GLY A 672 -10.40 -1.80 9.33
N GLN A 673 -10.12 -2.66 8.34
CA GLN A 673 -9.38 -2.27 7.14
C GLN A 673 -10.20 -1.33 6.24
N ILE A 674 -11.50 -1.60 6.07
CA ILE A 674 -12.39 -0.75 5.28
C ILE A 674 -12.54 0.62 5.96
N MET A 675 -12.88 0.68 7.24
CA MET A 675 -13.03 1.95 7.98
C MET A 675 -11.75 2.79 7.93
N GLY A 676 -10.59 2.18 8.19
CA GLY A 676 -9.31 2.87 8.12
C GLY A 676 -8.99 3.39 6.72
N GLY A 677 -9.32 2.63 5.67
CA GLY A 677 -9.14 3.06 4.29
C GLY A 677 -10.10 4.19 3.88
N LEU A 678 -11.36 4.15 4.33
CA LEU A 678 -12.33 5.23 4.08
C LEU A 678 -11.98 6.52 4.83
N THR A 679 -11.45 6.41 6.05
CA THR A 679 -10.93 7.57 6.79
C THR A 679 -9.79 8.25 6.02
N GLU A 680 -8.87 7.47 5.48
CA GLU A 680 -7.80 7.99 4.64
C GLU A 680 -8.31 8.56 3.32
N ALA A 681 -9.28 7.89 2.68
CA ALA A 681 -9.93 8.39 1.47
C ALA A 681 -10.62 9.75 1.69
N TYR A 682 -11.29 9.92 2.84
CA TYR A 682 -11.86 11.19 3.26
C TYR A 682 -10.79 12.26 3.45
N ALA A 683 -9.69 11.90 4.11
CA ALA A 683 -8.55 12.80 4.30
C ALA A 683 -7.97 13.30 2.98
N MET A 684 -7.74 12.42 2.02
CA MET A 684 -7.26 12.79 0.69
C MET A 684 -8.26 13.67 -0.06
N ALA A 685 -9.54 13.36 0.04
CA ALA A 685 -10.58 14.15 -0.64
C ALA A 685 -10.75 15.55 -0.04
N ASN A 686 -10.50 15.76 1.25
CA ASN A 686 -10.87 16.97 1.99
C ASN A 686 -9.71 17.81 2.51
N MET A 687 -8.59 17.22 2.97
CA MET A 687 -7.63 17.97 3.80
C MET A 687 -6.14 17.66 3.57
N GLN A 688 -5.79 16.50 3.05
CA GLN A 688 -4.38 16.14 2.85
C GLN A 688 -3.80 16.81 1.61
N TYR A 689 -2.86 17.73 1.82
CA TYR A 689 -2.22 18.45 0.75
C TYR A 689 -0.78 18.82 1.09
N ILE A 690 0.15 18.36 0.25
CA ILE A 690 1.56 18.78 0.33
C ILE A 690 1.82 19.78 -0.79
N THR A 691 2.28 20.97 -0.41
CA THR A 691 2.62 22.04 -1.32
C THR A 691 4.10 22.34 -1.31
N PHE A 692 4.57 22.91 -2.40
CA PHE A 692 5.94 23.39 -2.57
C PHE A 692 5.87 24.85 -3.06
N ASP A 693 6.79 25.68 -2.57
CA ASP A 693 6.96 27.04 -3.11
C ASP A 693 7.75 27.01 -4.45
N GLU A 694 7.96 28.17 -5.04
CA GLU A 694 8.68 28.30 -6.31
C GLU A 694 10.17 27.90 -6.20
N GLU A 695 10.74 27.96 -5.01
CA GLU A 695 12.10 27.52 -4.69
C GLU A 695 12.19 26.01 -4.40
N GLY A 696 11.05 25.29 -4.39
CA GLY A 696 10.95 23.85 -4.14
C GLY A 696 10.95 23.48 -2.66
N ASN A 697 10.76 24.44 -1.76
CA ASN A 697 10.63 24.13 -0.34
C ASN A 697 9.27 23.50 -0.05
N CYS A 698 9.27 22.43 0.75
CA CYS A 698 8.06 21.75 1.21
C CYS A 698 7.39 22.56 2.31
N ILE A 699 6.17 23.04 2.08
CA ILE A 699 5.40 23.80 3.06
C ILE A 699 4.66 22.85 4.03
N GLY A 700 4.32 21.63 3.60
CA GLY A 700 3.56 20.64 4.37
C GLY A 700 4.39 19.71 5.28
N ALA A 701 5.54 20.15 5.81
CA ALA A 701 6.46 19.30 6.58
C ALA A 701 6.08 19.11 8.06
N ASN A 702 4.83 19.31 8.42
CA ASN A 702 4.32 19.13 9.79
C ASN A 702 2.80 18.88 9.78
N TYR A 703 2.23 18.45 10.92
CA TYR A 703 0.80 18.12 11.02
C TYR A 703 -0.13 19.32 11.24
N ILE A 704 0.38 20.55 11.21
CA ILE A 704 -0.45 21.77 11.17
C ILE A 704 -0.84 22.07 9.72
N ASP A 705 0.07 21.81 8.78
CA ASP A 705 -0.12 22.05 7.35
C ASP A 705 -0.59 20.79 6.61
N TYR A 706 0.01 19.64 6.89
CA TYR A 706 -0.45 18.34 6.38
C TYR A 706 -1.41 17.69 7.38
N LEU A 707 -2.70 17.95 7.19
CA LEU A 707 -3.73 17.53 8.14
C LEU A 707 -4.03 16.04 8.04
N LEU A 708 -4.13 15.39 9.19
CA LEU A 708 -4.65 14.04 9.33
C LEU A 708 -6.00 14.09 10.05
N PRO A 709 -7.03 13.34 9.59
CA PRO A 709 -8.32 13.35 10.24
C PRO A 709 -8.22 12.75 11.64
N THR A 710 -8.84 13.40 12.60
CA THR A 710 -9.05 12.86 13.94
C THR A 710 -10.38 12.11 14.01
N ALA A 711 -10.72 11.55 15.17
CA ALA A 711 -12.02 10.92 15.38
C ALA A 711 -13.19 11.92 15.24
N TRP A 712 -12.92 13.22 15.31
CA TRP A 712 -13.93 14.27 15.17
C TRP A 712 -14.33 14.50 13.71
N GLU A 713 -13.34 14.56 12.82
CA GLU A 713 -13.57 14.80 11.39
C GLU A 713 -14.00 13.52 10.65
N THR A 714 -13.61 12.35 11.16
CA THR A 714 -13.92 11.07 10.49
C THR A 714 -15.42 10.82 10.46
N PRO A 715 -16.05 10.69 9.27
CA PRO A 715 -17.48 10.40 9.19
C PRO A 715 -17.82 8.97 9.63
N GLY A 716 -19.09 8.73 9.95
CA GLY A 716 -19.59 7.38 10.19
C GLY A 716 -19.75 6.61 8.87
N PHE A 717 -19.39 5.32 8.87
CA PHE A 717 -19.50 4.43 7.71
C PHE A 717 -20.46 3.28 7.98
N GLU A 718 -21.44 3.07 7.09
CA GLU A 718 -22.34 1.92 7.09
C GLU A 718 -21.76 0.86 6.15
N LEU A 719 -21.42 -0.32 6.70
CA LEU A 719 -20.72 -1.38 5.97
C LEU A 719 -21.66 -2.54 5.64
N HIS A 720 -21.60 -3.00 4.39
CA HIS A 720 -22.33 -4.16 3.88
C HIS A 720 -21.36 -5.11 3.18
N GLU A 721 -21.79 -6.36 2.97
CA GLU A 721 -20.97 -7.37 2.30
C GLU A 721 -21.71 -8.10 1.19
N VAL A 722 -20.96 -8.44 0.17
CA VAL A 722 -21.25 -9.50 -0.79
C VAL A 722 -20.09 -10.48 -0.76
N VAL A 723 -20.37 -11.77 -0.93
CA VAL A 723 -19.33 -12.80 -0.88
C VAL A 723 -19.30 -13.56 -2.20
N THR A 724 -18.27 -13.34 -2.99
CA THR A 724 -17.96 -14.10 -4.21
C THR A 724 -16.58 -14.74 -4.04
N PRO A 725 -16.48 -16.03 -3.72
CA PRO A 725 -15.19 -16.68 -3.51
C PRO A 725 -14.26 -16.56 -4.72
N CYS A 726 -12.97 -16.31 -4.47
CA CYS A 726 -11.95 -16.37 -5.50
C CYS A 726 -11.75 -17.82 -5.96
N PRO A 727 -11.92 -18.14 -7.27
CA PRO A 727 -11.96 -19.52 -7.75
C PRO A 727 -10.62 -20.26 -7.66
N HIS A 728 -9.50 -19.55 -7.67
CA HIS A 728 -8.16 -20.14 -7.60
C HIS A 728 -7.51 -20.08 -6.21
N HIS A 729 -8.12 -19.36 -5.25
CA HIS A 729 -7.56 -19.22 -3.90
C HIS A 729 -8.01 -20.43 -3.02
N PRO A 730 -7.10 -21.07 -2.27
CA PRO A 730 -7.42 -22.29 -1.50
C PRO A 730 -8.59 -22.16 -0.52
N ILE A 731 -8.82 -20.97 0.02
CA ILE A 731 -9.92 -20.66 0.95
C ILE A 731 -10.91 -19.63 0.39
N GLY A 732 -10.85 -19.32 -0.91
CA GLY A 732 -11.78 -18.39 -1.57
C GLY A 732 -11.66 -16.93 -1.18
N ALA A 733 -10.61 -16.51 -0.45
CA ALA A 733 -10.41 -15.14 -0.03
C ALA A 733 -9.82 -14.26 -1.14
N LYS A 734 -10.06 -12.95 -1.05
CA LYS A 734 -9.45 -11.91 -1.89
C LYS A 734 -8.76 -10.88 -0.97
N GLY A 735 -7.92 -10.02 -1.52
CA GLY A 735 -7.35 -8.89 -0.78
C GLY A 735 -8.41 -7.83 -0.44
N ILE A 736 -8.21 -7.07 0.66
CA ILE A 736 -9.12 -5.98 1.08
C ILE A 736 -8.37 -4.77 1.67
N GLY A 737 -7.08 -4.94 2.02
CA GLY A 737 -6.34 -3.96 2.83
C GLY A 737 -6.26 -2.55 2.25
N GLU A 738 -6.44 -2.39 0.94
CA GLU A 738 -6.26 -1.13 0.22
C GLU A 738 -7.54 -0.64 -0.48
N CYS A 739 -8.54 -1.52 -0.73
CA CYS A 739 -9.75 -1.24 -1.53
C CYS A 739 -10.44 0.07 -1.16
N ALA A 740 -10.63 0.33 0.11
CA ALA A 740 -11.37 1.50 0.57
C ALA A 740 -10.65 2.82 0.27
N THR A 741 -9.31 2.83 0.35
CA THR A 741 -8.49 3.97 -0.04
C THR A 741 -8.47 4.18 -1.56
N VAL A 742 -8.62 3.09 -2.33
CA VAL A 742 -8.67 3.13 -3.79
C VAL A 742 -9.97 3.74 -4.31
N GLY A 743 -11.10 3.22 -3.86
CA GLY A 743 -12.41 3.63 -4.39
C GLY A 743 -13.04 4.81 -3.65
N GLY A 744 -12.70 5.02 -2.38
CA GLY A 744 -13.33 6.02 -1.52
C GLY A 744 -13.22 7.46 -2.00
N PRO A 745 -12.05 7.95 -2.44
CA PRO A 745 -11.89 9.36 -2.84
C PRO A 745 -12.86 9.77 -3.92
N ALA A 746 -13.11 8.93 -4.93
CA ALA A 746 -14.04 9.23 -6.00
C ALA A 746 -15.49 9.34 -5.50
N ALA A 747 -15.90 8.54 -4.50
CA ALA A 747 -17.25 8.64 -3.92
C ALA A 747 -17.47 10.01 -3.24
N PHE A 748 -16.49 10.49 -2.46
CA PHE A 748 -16.56 11.82 -1.84
C PHE A 748 -16.57 12.94 -2.87
N VAL A 749 -15.63 12.90 -3.83
CA VAL A 749 -15.53 13.95 -4.86
C VAL A 749 -16.77 13.96 -5.74
N ASN A 750 -17.28 12.81 -6.18
CA ASN A 750 -18.51 12.73 -6.97
C ASN A 750 -19.73 13.26 -6.20
N ALA A 751 -19.78 13.06 -4.87
CA ALA A 751 -20.86 13.58 -4.06
C ALA A 751 -20.85 15.12 -4.00
N VAL A 752 -19.68 15.73 -3.77
CA VAL A 752 -19.56 17.21 -3.80
C VAL A 752 -19.85 17.74 -5.21
N MET A 753 -19.32 17.11 -6.26
CA MET A 753 -19.60 17.52 -7.63
C MET A 753 -21.10 17.45 -7.96
N SER A 754 -21.80 16.35 -7.57
CA SER A 754 -23.25 16.22 -7.75
C SER A 754 -24.06 17.33 -7.03
N ALA A 755 -23.53 17.87 -5.91
CA ALA A 755 -24.16 18.99 -5.22
C ALA A 755 -24.05 20.30 -6.02
N ILE A 756 -22.92 20.54 -6.70
CA ILE A 756 -22.56 21.83 -7.30
C ILE A 756 -22.61 21.87 -8.84
N GLU A 757 -22.70 20.75 -9.53
CA GLU A 757 -22.67 20.67 -11.02
C GLU A 757 -23.72 21.52 -11.73
N HIS A 758 -24.86 21.81 -11.07
CA HIS A 758 -25.91 22.70 -11.60
C HIS A 758 -25.44 24.15 -11.78
N THR A 759 -24.31 24.54 -11.20
CA THR A 759 -23.66 25.85 -11.39
C THR A 759 -22.81 25.90 -12.67
N GLY A 760 -22.60 24.78 -13.35
CA GLY A 760 -21.75 24.64 -14.53
C GLY A 760 -20.35 24.09 -14.25
N VAL A 761 -19.98 23.89 -13.00
CA VAL A 761 -18.68 23.31 -12.58
C VAL A 761 -18.61 21.84 -12.99
N ARG A 762 -17.56 21.46 -13.70
CA ARG A 762 -17.33 20.10 -14.17
C ARG A 762 -16.34 19.33 -13.27
N ASN A 763 -15.34 20.02 -12.74
CA ASN A 763 -14.34 19.44 -11.84
C ASN A 763 -13.82 20.43 -10.79
N VAL A 764 -13.53 19.89 -9.61
CA VAL A 764 -12.71 20.52 -8.58
C VAL A 764 -11.67 19.49 -8.17
N ASP A 765 -10.39 19.85 -8.26
CA ASP A 765 -9.31 18.94 -7.87
C ASP A 765 -9.21 18.78 -6.36
N MET A 766 -8.82 17.58 -5.93
CA MET A 766 -8.54 17.31 -4.51
C MET A 766 -7.35 18.13 -3.99
N PRO A 767 -7.33 18.43 -2.69
CA PRO A 767 -8.42 18.28 -1.73
C PRO A 767 -9.51 19.34 -1.94
N LEU A 768 -10.77 18.94 -1.67
CA LEU A 768 -11.95 19.79 -1.79
C LEU A 768 -12.05 20.74 -0.57
N MET A 769 -11.02 21.55 -0.37
CA MET A 769 -10.98 22.54 0.70
C MET A 769 -12.13 23.57 0.56
N PRO A 770 -12.68 24.10 1.66
CA PRO A 770 -13.82 25.01 1.61
C PRO A 770 -13.66 26.19 0.67
N ASN A 771 -12.48 26.82 0.62
CA ASN A 771 -12.19 27.92 -0.31
C ASN A 771 -12.30 27.49 -1.78
N ARG A 772 -11.80 26.30 -2.15
CA ARG A 772 -11.87 25.78 -3.53
C ARG A 772 -13.32 25.49 -3.95
N VAL A 773 -14.08 24.85 -3.06
CA VAL A 773 -15.50 24.56 -3.31
C VAL A 773 -16.30 25.86 -3.40
N TYR A 774 -16.05 26.84 -2.51
CA TYR A 774 -16.66 28.16 -2.55
C TYR A 774 -16.39 28.89 -3.88
N ASP A 775 -15.12 28.93 -4.30
CA ASP A 775 -14.74 29.60 -5.55
C ASP A 775 -15.39 28.92 -6.77
N ALA A 776 -15.44 27.59 -6.79
CA ALA A 776 -16.12 26.83 -7.82
C ALA A 776 -17.62 27.17 -7.90
N VAL A 777 -18.34 27.15 -6.78
CA VAL A 777 -19.77 27.49 -6.70
C VAL A 777 -20.04 28.91 -7.17
N ARG A 778 -19.17 29.87 -6.82
CA ARG A 778 -19.34 31.29 -7.17
C ARG A 778 -18.99 31.60 -8.62
N SER A 779 -17.93 31.01 -9.15
CA SER A 779 -17.47 31.27 -10.53
C SER A 779 -18.28 30.51 -11.59
N GLY A 780 -18.84 29.35 -11.21
CA GLY A 780 -19.40 28.38 -12.15
C GLY A 780 -18.33 27.79 -13.08
N GLN A 781 -17.06 27.81 -12.68
CA GLN A 781 -15.91 27.35 -13.45
C GLN A 781 -15.13 26.27 -12.68
N ASP A 782 -14.46 25.42 -13.43
CA ASP A 782 -13.55 24.42 -12.86
C ASP A 782 -12.42 25.10 -12.11
N VAL A 783 -12.16 24.62 -10.91
CA VAL A 783 -11.05 25.08 -10.04
C VAL A 783 -9.98 24.00 -10.07
N SER A 784 -9.31 23.87 -11.23
CA SER A 784 -8.17 22.99 -11.42
C SER A 784 -6.87 23.82 -11.43
N GLY A 785 -5.83 23.30 -10.77
CA GLY A 785 -4.49 23.93 -10.80
C GLY A 785 -4.31 25.21 -10.01
N MET A 786 -5.30 25.68 -9.27
CA MET A 786 -5.10 26.83 -8.38
C MET A 786 -4.23 26.44 -7.18
N PRO A 787 -3.12 27.13 -6.93
CA PRO A 787 -2.39 26.97 -5.67
C PRO A 787 -3.33 27.33 -4.51
N PRO A 788 -3.16 26.74 -3.31
CA PRO A 788 -3.93 27.16 -2.15
C PRO A 788 -3.67 28.66 -1.91
N VAL A 789 -4.76 29.35 -1.55
CA VAL A 789 -4.66 30.79 -1.22
C VAL A 789 -3.61 30.95 -0.12
N ARG A 790 -2.57 31.71 -0.38
CA ARG A 790 -1.67 32.17 0.68
C ARG A 790 -2.52 33.00 1.63
N VAL A 791 -2.64 32.58 2.87
CA VAL A 791 -3.05 33.49 3.95
C VAL A 791 -1.85 34.40 4.13
N GLU A 792 -1.99 35.66 3.67
CA GLU A 792 -1.00 36.71 3.93
C GLU A 792 -0.87 36.98 5.43
#